data_57c13b1fb2e759c1cd7857cdd86f7466
#
_entry.id   57c13b1fb2e759c1cd7857cdd86f7466
#
_cell.length_a   1.000
_cell.length_b   1.000
_cell.length_c   1.000
_cell.angle_alpha   90.00
_cell.angle_beta   90.00
_cell.angle_gamma   90.00
#
_symmetry.space_group_name_H-M   'P 1'
#
loop_
_entity.id
_entity.type
_entity.pdbx_description
1 polymer ?
#
loop_
_entity_poly.entity_id
_entity_poly.type
_entity_poly.pdbx_seq_one_letter_code
_entity_poly.pdbx_strand_id
1 'polypeptide(L)'
;MGFLEKIFGDLNAKEVRKVEKIVDRIEAYDEDMQKLTDDELKGKTREFKERLAEGETLDDLLPEAFAVCREGAWRAVGMKHFRVQLIGGVVLHQGRIAEMKTGEGKTLVATLAAYLNALTGKGVHVVTVNDYLASRDAEWMGKIYNFLGLTVGCVTHAIEGEDRKAAYRCDITYGTNNEFGFDYLRDNMVTYEEELIQRELNFAIVDEVDSILIDEARTPLIISGQGVDSSGMYVSANSFVKTLLKDTDYKIDEKDNQISLTDEGVAQCEQYFDIQNFSDPDNMELNHYVNQALRANYLMKRDVDYIVQDGEILIVDEFTGRLMYGRRFSNGLHQAIEAKEGVNIRAESKTLATITLQNYYRMYQKLSGMTGTAKTEEDEFRDIYNMDVVVVPTNLPIARVDKQDAVYAHESGKYAAIVNRVAEVHEKGQPVLVGTISVEISELISQQLKKRGIKHNVLNAKHHEREAEIVAEAGRLGAVTIATNMAGRGTDIILGGNPEFEARKEMKRREYTPEQLAFMTGITKSEDPELNEARDTYKKLCKEYEAERKPEQEKVKELGGLCIIGTERHESRRIDNQLRGRAGRQGDPGESQFFISLEDDLMRLFGGEKMQRLVERVGLEDDEAIEAGMLSKSIENAQKKVEGKNFGIRKYVLQYDNVMNKQREIIYGQRRMVLDGVDLKEYILGMMGELVDGIVDPVTMESKYPEEWDFDRIYDALDNITPRYREAFAGYTDEEKLNLDGDSFKDDLKQAFEKVYDAKEAEIGSEQMREVERMIMLRVVDNRWMDHIDAMDQLKTGIGLRGLGQQDPAMAYASEGFSMFEEMISDIREEVVKYCYNVTVTTRTERTSRILSQESSKAEYRDEDTANGPDAAPEEEKHQETVHRKAPKVGRNDPCPCGSGKKYKNCCGRNA
;
A
#
# COMPACT_ATOMS: atom_id res chain seq x y z
N MET A 1 33.64 8.17 12.72
CA MET A 1 33.37 7.69 14.10
C MET A 1 32.88 8.87 14.93
N GLY A 2 31.63 8.83 15.39
CA GLY A 2 31.05 9.86 16.24
C GLY A 2 31.70 9.90 17.65
N PHE A 3 31.58 11.03 18.35
CA PHE A 3 32.13 11.20 19.72
C PHE A 3 31.55 10.14 20.70
N LEU A 4 30.30 9.72 20.51
CA LEU A 4 29.63 8.67 21.28
C LEU A 4 30.23 7.28 21.03
N GLU A 5 30.59 6.93 19.79
CA GLU A 5 31.25 5.67 19.46
C GLU A 5 32.62 5.53 20.12
N LYS A 6 33.34 6.63 20.31
CA LYS A 6 34.61 6.63 21.03
C LYS A 6 34.47 6.34 22.53
N ILE A 7 33.32 6.67 23.14
CA ILE A 7 33.09 6.48 24.60
C ILE A 7 32.39 5.15 24.86
N PHE A 8 31.43 4.74 24.07
CA PHE A 8 30.59 3.55 24.34
C PHE A 8 30.96 2.34 23.47
N GLY A 9 31.91 2.50 22.52
CA GLY A 9 32.26 1.49 21.53
C GLY A 9 31.14 1.37 20.48
N ASP A 10 31.36 0.54 19.46
CA ASP A 10 30.33 0.26 18.42
C ASP A 10 29.17 -0.53 19.04
N LEU A 11 28.02 0.15 19.18
CA LEU A 11 26.79 -0.45 19.72
C LEU A 11 26.28 -1.58 18.83
N ASN A 12 26.38 -1.42 17.52
CA ASN A 12 25.97 -2.47 16.57
C ASN A 12 26.82 -3.73 16.75
N ALA A 13 28.14 -3.58 16.87
CA ALA A 13 29.03 -4.71 17.11
C ALA A 13 28.75 -5.44 18.45
N LYS A 14 28.27 -4.72 19.47
CA LYS A 14 27.83 -5.36 20.73
C LYS A 14 26.55 -6.17 20.54
N GLU A 15 25.59 -5.64 19.81
CA GLU A 15 24.33 -6.34 19.48
C GLU A 15 24.61 -7.59 18.63
N VAL A 16 25.42 -7.47 17.58
CA VAL A 16 25.83 -8.62 16.76
C VAL A 16 26.47 -9.71 17.61
N ARG A 17 27.40 -9.36 18.53
CA ARG A 17 28.03 -10.34 19.44
C ARG A 17 27.05 -11.05 20.40
N LYS A 18 25.94 -10.39 20.77
CA LYS A 18 24.89 -11.07 21.57
C LYS A 18 24.19 -12.12 20.74
N VAL A 19 23.84 -11.77 19.47
CA VAL A 19 23.19 -12.67 18.53
C VAL A 19 24.11 -13.82 18.15
N GLU A 20 25.43 -13.60 17.97
CA GLU A 20 26.41 -14.63 17.64
C GLU A 20 26.41 -15.77 18.65
N LYS A 21 26.18 -15.50 19.94
CA LYS A 21 26.08 -16.56 20.96
C LYS A 21 24.87 -17.48 20.74
N ILE A 22 23.79 -16.95 20.17
CA ILE A 22 22.64 -17.77 19.81
C ILE A 22 22.98 -18.59 18.57
N VAL A 23 23.69 -17.98 17.61
CA VAL A 23 24.14 -18.66 16.40
C VAL A 23 25.08 -19.82 16.71
N ASP A 24 26.01 -19.64 17.69
CA ASP A 24 26.88 -20.73 18.16
C ASP A 24 26.07 -21.94 18.66
N ARG A 25 24.92 -21.67 19.33
CA ARG A 25 24.00 -22.74 19.77
C ARG A 25 23.28 -23.40 18.60
N ILE A 26 22.91 -22.64 17.56
CA ILE A 26 22.25 -23.16 16.35
C ILE A 26 23.22 -24.11 15.61
N GLU A 27 24.48 -23.68 15.42
CA GLU A 27 25.50 -24.45 14.73
C GLU A 27 25.88 -25.74 15.47
N ALA A 28 25.73 -25.75 16.81
CA ALA A 28 25.96 -26.96 17.61
C ALA A 28 24.99 -28.11 17.30
N TYR A 29 23.77 -27.81 16.73
CA TYR A 29 22.81 -28.83 16.31
C TYR A 29 23.07 -29.36 14.91
N ASP A 30 23.93 -28.75 14.10
CA ASP A 30 24.13 -29.08 12.68
C ASP A 30 24.41 -30.57 12.42
N GLU A 31 25.35 -31.16 13.20
CA GLU A 31 25.71 -32.57 13.04
C GLU A 31 24.57 -33.52 13.39
N ASP A 32 23.74 -33.16 14.33
CA ASP A 32 22.61 -33.99 14.75
C ASP A 32 21.46 -33.90 13.70
N MET A 33 21.19 -32.74 13.15
CA MET A 33 20.20 -32.60 12.10
C MET A 33 20.56 -33.31 10.80
N GLN A 34 21.88 -33.36 10.46
CA GLN A 34 22.36 -34.07 9.26
C GLN A 34 22.16 -35.60 9.36
N LYS A 35 22.09 -36.16 10.58
CA LYS A 35 21.90 -37.61 10.80
C LYS A 35 20.46 -38.04 10.67
N LEU A 36 19.49 -37.12 10.77
CA LEU A 36 18.06 -37.40 10.65
C LEU A 36 17.68 -37.76 9.21
N THR A 37 16.75 -38.69 9.05
CA THR A 37 16.08 -38.93 7.78
C THR A 37 15.13 -37.79 7.46
N ASP A 38 14.64 -37.74 6.21
CA ASP A 38 13.71 -36.68 5.79
C ASP A 38 12.40 -36.72 6.60
N ASP A 39 11.89 -37.92 6.91
CA ASP A 39 10.67 -38.08 7.72
C ASP A 39 10.91 -37.67 9.19
N GLU A 40 12.07 -37.97 9.76
CA GLU A 40 12.44 -37.55 11.12
C GLU A 40 12.60 -36.03 11.20
N LEU A 41 13.24 -35.41 10.18
CA LEU A 41 13.41 -33.96 10.11
C LEU A 41 12.06 -33.24 9.99
N LYS A 42 11.16 -33.76 9.15
CA LYS A 42 9.76 -33.29 9.04
C LYS A 42 9.00 -33.50 10.36
N GLY A 43 9.25 -34.60 11.06
CA GLY A 43 8.66 -34.91 12.35
C GLY A 43 8.96 -33.89 13.43
N LYS A 44 10.12 -33.22 13.37
CA LYS A 44 10.52 -32.15 14.29
C LYS A 44 9.52 -30.98 14.32
N THR A 45 8.90 -30.63 13.21
CA THR A 45 7.85 -29.59 13.18
C THR A 45 6.69 -29.93 14.10
N ARG A 46 6.26 -31.20 14.10
CA ARG A 46 5.17 -31.65 14.99
C ARG A 46 5.63 -31.65 16.45
N GLU A 47 6.84 -32.15 16.72
CA GLU A 47 7.45 -32.15 18.06
C GLU A 47 7.52 -30.72 18.64
N PHE A 48 7.94 -29.73 17.83
CA PHE A 48 7.99 -28.33 18.27
C PHE A 48 6.60 -27.76 18.57
N LYS A 49 5.59 -28.09 17.76
CA LYS A 49 4.19 -27.68 18.03
C LYS A 49 3.67 -28.27 19.34
N GLU A 50 4.02 -29.52 19.64
CA GLU A 50 3.68 -30.20 20.90
C GLU A 50 4.38 -29.54 22.10
N ARG A 51 5.69 -29.28 22.02
CA ARG A 51 6.45 -28.58 23.07
C ARG A 51 5.96 -27.17 23.34
N LEU A 52 5.56 -26.42 22.30
CA LEU A 52 4.90 -25.11 22.47
C LEU A 52 3.56 -25.24 23.22
N ALA A 53 2.79 -26.27 22.93
CA ALA A 53 1.53 -26.54 23.65
C ALA A 53 1.75 -26.94 25.12
N GLU A 54 2.92 -27.52 25.44
CA GLU A 54 3.35 -27.87 26.80
C GLU A 54 3.92 -26.66 27.57
N GLY A 55 4.12 -25.51 26.89
CA GLY A 55 4.51 -24.25 27.54
C GLY A 55 5.94 -23.79 27.28
N GLU A 56 6.73 -24.48 26.43
CA GLU A 56 8.01 -23.93 25.97
C GLU A 56 7.78 -22.66 25.13
N THR A 57 8.77 -21.77 25.13
CA THR A 57 8.71 -20.54 24.36
C THR A 57 9.37 -20.68 22.99
N LEU A 58 9.03 -19.78 22.04
CA LEU A 58 9.72 -19.74 20.75
C LEU A 58 11.22 -19.47 20.88
N ASP A 59 11.65 -18.70 21.91
CA ASP A 59 13.05 -18.41 22.19
C ASP A 59 13.82 -19.65 22.66
N ASP A 60 13.16 -20.56 23.41
CA ASP A 60 13.75 -21.83 23.83
C ASP A 60 13.94 -22.77 22.64
N LEU A 61 12.96 -22.83 21.73
CA LEU A 61 13.00 -23.66 20.53
C LEU A 61 13.93 -23.11 19.43
N LEU A 62 14.20 -21.79 19.42
CA LEU A 62 14.89 -21.10 18.35
C LEU A 62 16.16 -21.82 17.87
N PRO A 63 17.12 -22.24 18.74
CA PRO A 63 18.35 -22.83 18.24
C PRO A 63 18.13 -24.14 17.47
N GLU A 64 17.26 -25.00 17.99
CA GLU A 64 16.94 -26.28 17.36
C GLU A 64 16.11 -26.11 16.10
N ALA A 65 15.07 -25.25 16.13
CA ALA A 65 14.22 -24.98 15.01
C ALA A 65 14.96 -24.33 13.82
N PHE A 66 15.89 -23.42 14.11
CA PHE A 66 16.74 -22.82 13.06
C PHE A 66 17.71 -23.85 12.45
N ALA A 67 18.23 -24.77 13.23
CA ALA A 67 19.06 -25.87 12.71
C ALA A 67 18.24 -26.81 11.81
N VAL A 68 16.99 -27.13 12.18
CA VAL A 68 16.04 -27.91 11.36
C VAL A 68 15.73 -27.18 10.06
N CYS A 69 15.42 -25.86 10.12
CA CYS A 69 15.16 -25.07 8.93
C CYS A 69 16.40 -24.98 8.02
N ARG A 70 17.58 -24.81 8.57
CA ARG A 70 18.86 -24.76 7.85
C ARG A 70 19.14 -26.07 7.08
N GLU A 71 18.94 -27.22 7.71
CA GLU A 71 19.09 -28.52 7.07
C GLU A 71 17.98 -28.78 6.05
N GLY A 72 16.74 -28.39 6.40
CA GLY A 72 15.61 -28.46 5.46
C GLY A 72 15.82 -27.64 4.19
N ALA A 73 16.38 -26.44 4.30
CA ALA A 73 16.73 -25.59 3.17
C ALA A 73 17.82 -26.25 2.29
N TRP A 74 18.83 -26.86 2.92
CA TRP A 74 19.86 -27.61 2.18
C TRP A 74 19.26 -28.77 1.38
N ARG A 75 18.35 -29.56 1.99
CA ARG A 75 17.74 -30.72 1.32
C ARG A 75 16.71 -30.33 0.28
N ALA A 76 15.88 -29.29 0.55
CA ALA A 76 14.80 -28.91 -0.34
C ALA A 76 15.24 -28.10 -1.55
N VAL A 77 16.17 -27.14 -1.36
CA VAL A 77 16.58 -26.19 -2.40
C VAL A 77 18.09 -26.15 -2.66
N GLY A 78 18.89 -26.93 -1.93
CA GLY A 78 20.35 -26.98 -2.11
C GLY A 78 21.10 -25.77 -1.55
N MET A 79 20.46 -24.96 -0.70
CA MET A 79 21.07 -23.77 -0.11
C MET A 79 21.16 -23.91 1.41
N LYS A 80 22.38 -23.89 1.94
CA LYS A 80 22.62 -23.88 3.38
C LYS A 80 22.85 -22.46 3.85
N HIS A 81 22.15 -22.02 4.87
CA HIS A 81 22.30 -20.67 5.43
C HIS A 81 23.72 -20.43 5.93
N PHE A 82 24.31 -19.29 5.56
CA PHE A 82 25.59 -18.83 6.11
C PHE A 82 25.42 -18.33 7.54
N ARG A 83 26.52 -18.26 8.29
CA ARG A 83 26.50 -17.74 9.66
C ARG A 83 25.88 -16.34 9.76
N VAL A 84 26.21 -15.45 8.83
CA VAL A 84 25.63 -14.09 8.78
C VAL A 84 24.13 -14.11 8.52
N GLN A 85 23.63 -15.08 7.77
CA GLN A 85 22.21 -15.26 7.52
C GLN A 85 21.47 -15.78 8.76
N LEU A 86 22.09 -16.64 9.56
CA LEU A 86 21.56 -17.03 10.90
C LEU A 86 21.43 -15.82 11.81
N ILE A 87 22.43 -14.90 11.82
CA ILE A 87 22.35 -13.64 12.57
C ILE A 87 21.12 -12.84 12.11
N GLY A 88 20.93 -12.67 10.79
CA GLY A 88 19.76 -11.98 10.23
C GLY A 88 18.43 -12.61 10.64
N GLY A 89 18.33 -13.94 10.60
CA GLY A 89 17.14 -14.67 11.03
C GLY A 89 16.79 -14.46 12.52
N VAL A 90 17.78 -14.46 13.41
CA VAL A 90 17.57 -14.17 14.83
C VAL A 90 17.09 -12.73 15.03
N VAL A 91 17.67 -11.76 14.32
CA VAL A 91 17.25 -10.35 14.37
C VAL A 91 15.79 -10.21 13.93
N LEU A 92 15.37 -10.87 12.85
CA LEU A 92 13.98 -10.89 12.40
C LEU A 92 13.04 -11.51 13.44
N HIS A 93 13.44 -12.63 14.05
CA HIS A 93 12.63 -13.23 15.11
C HIS A 93 12.45 -12.31 16.32
N GLN A 94 13.44 -11.48 16.63
CA GLN A 94 13.38 -10.49 17.72
C GLN A 94 12.45 -9.29 17.43
N GLY A 95 11.78 -9.22 16.27
CA GLY A 95 10.95 -8.07 15.90
C GLY A 95 11.77 -6.82 15.56
N ARG A 96 12.94 -6.98 14.97
CA ARG A 96 13.88 -5.91 14.62
C ARG A 96 14.11 -5.89 13.11
N ILE A 97 14.82 -4.88 12.63
CA ILE A 97 15.20 -4.76 11.22
C ILE A 97 16.61 -5.31 11.02
N ALA A 98 16.73 -6.31 10.15
CA ALA A 98 18.01 -6.84 9.69
C ALA A 98 18.49 -6.05 8.46
N GLU A 99 19.45 -5.13 8.62
CA GLU A 99 20.13 -4.53 7.49
C GLU A 99 21.18 -5.48 6.94
N MET A 100 20.85 -6.13 5.83
CA MET A 100 21.75 -7.03 5.10
C MET A 100 21.98 -6.48 3.71
N LYS A 101 23.23 -6.34 3.27
CA LYS A 101 23.56 -5.78 1.97
C LYS A 101 22.89 -6.56 0.85
N THR A 102 22.61 -5.89 -0.25
CA THR A 102 21.99 -6.50 -1.43
C THR A 102 22.86 -7.68 -1.92
N GLY A 103 22.22 -8.81 -2.25
CA GLY A 103 22.93 -10.03 -2.66
C GLY A 103 23.35 -10.96 -1.50
N GLU A 104 23.09 -10.61 -0.22
CA GLU A 104 23.38 -11.47 0.95
C GLU A 104 22.29 -12.55 1.20
N GLY A 105 21.31 -12.71 0.31
CA GLY A 105 20.29 -13.75 0.37
C GLY A 105 19.21 -13.53 1.43
N LYS A 106 18.69 -12.30 1.56
CA LYS A 106 17.61 -11.92 2.49
C LYS A 106 16.38 -12.83 2.39
N THR A 107 15.97 -13.20 1.17
CA THR A 107 14.83 -14.11 0.95
C THR A 107 15.00 -15.45 1.68
N LEU A 108 16.22 -16.02 1.66
CA LEU A 108 16.52 -17.25 2.38
C LEU A 108 16.53 -17.01 3.91
N VAL A 109 17.03 -15.87 4.38
CA VAL A 109 17.07 -15.50 5.80
C VAL A 109 15.67 -15.44 6.41
N ALA A 110 14.69 -14.90 5.69
CA ALA A 110 13.30 -14.82 6.13
C ALA A 110 12.72 -16.19 6.50
N THR A 111 13.20 -17.27 5.84
CA THR A 111 12.67 -18.62 6.08
C THR A 111 12.88 -19.10 7.51
N LEU A 112 13.97 -18.69 8.18
CA LEU A 112 14.28 -19.05 9.55
C LEU A 112 13.23 -18.51 10.53
N ALA A 113 13.00 -17.19 10.47
CA ALA A 113 12.04 -16.53 11.36
C ALA A 113 10.60 -16.92 11.02
N ALA A 114 10.26 -17.06 9.72
CA ALA A 114 8.95 -17.49 9.29
C ALA A 114 8.63 -18.90 9.78
N TYR A 115 9.55 -19.86 9.60
CA TYR A 115 9.40 -21.24 10.08
C TYR A 115 9.12 -21.29 11.59
N LEU A 116 9.98 -20.65 12.40
CA LEU A 116 9.84 -20.67 13.86
C LEU A 116 8.52 -20.07 14.33
N ASN A 117 8.11 -18.92 13.80
CA ASN A 117 6.89 -18.26 14.24
C ASN A 117 5.62 -18.93 13.69
N ALA A 118 5.68 -19.62 12.55
CA ALA A 118 4.59 -20.41 12.01
C ALA A 118 4.22 -21.63 12.88
N LEU A 119 5.13 -22.10 13.72
CA LEU A 119 4.86 -23.20 14.67
C LEU A 119 3.71 -22.87 15.64
N THR A 120 3.45 -21.60 15.90
CA THR A 120 2.32 -21.15 16.75
C THR A 120 0.94 -21.44 16.15
N GLY A 121 0.85 -21.71 14.84
CA GLY A 121 -0.42 -21.89 14.13
C GLY A 121 -1.22 -20.61 13.89
N LYS A 122 -0.73 -19.44 14.36
CA LYS A 122 -1.44 -18.15 14.25
C LYS A 122 -1.26 -17.47 12.90
N GLY A 123 -0.36 -17.96 12.06
CA GLY A 123 -0.03 -17.41 10.74
C GLY A 123 1.13 -16.41 10.76
N VAL A 124 1.88 -16.43 9.67
CA VAL A 124 3.00 -15.50 9.41
C VAL A 124 2.81 -14.90 8.03
N HIS A 125 2.87 -13.58 7.93
CA HIS A 125 2.83 -12.87 6.66
C HIS A 125 4.24 -12.45 6.24
N VAL A 126 4.63 -12.79 5.01
CA VAL A 126 5.87 -12.33 4.38
C VAL A 126 5.49 -11.33 3.29
N VAL A 127 5.81 -10.07 3.55
CA VAL A 127 5.34 -8.94 2.76
C VAL A 127 6.42 -8.51 1.77
N THR A 128 6.03 -8.36 0.50
CA THR A 128 6.90 -7.91 -0.59
C THR A 128 6.34 -6.67 -1.29
N VAL A 129 7.14 -6.05 -2.16
CA VAL A 129 6.75 -4.82 -2.85
C VAL A 129 5.91 -5.03 -4.12
N ASN A 130 5.80 -6.27 -4.64
CA ASN A 130 5.00 -6.56 -5.83
C ASN A 130 4.65 -8.05 -5.97
N ASP A 131 3.66 -8.34 -6.82
CA ASP A 131 3.13 -9.68 -7.06
C ASP A 131 4.15 -10.66 -7.64
N TYR A 132 5.05 -10.17 -8.50
CA TYR A 132 6.11 -11.01 -9.06
C TYR A 132 7.02 -11.58 -7.99
N LEU A 133 7.48 -10.72 -7.05
CA LEU A 133 8.33 -11.15 -5.93
C LEU A 133 7.55 -12.05 -4.97
N ALA A 134 6.30 -11.70 -4.65
CA ALA A 134 5.45 -12.51 -3.80
C ALA A 134 5.30 -13.94 -4.34
N SER A 135 4.93 -14.07 -5.61
CA SER A 135 4.74 -15.36 -6.27
C SER A 135 6.05 -16.15 -6.40
N ARG A 136 7.14 -15.48 -6.82
CA ARG A 136 8.46 -16.11 -6.96
C ARG A 136 8.97 -16.65 -5.62
N ASP A 137 8.88 -15.85 -4.57
CA ASP A 137 9.44 -16.20 -3.26
C ASP A 137 8.56 -17.23 -2.55
N ALA A 138 7.24 -17.17 -2.70
CA ALA A 138 6.32 -18.19 -2.22
C ALA A 138 6.60 -19.55 -2.90
N GLU A 139 6.78 -19.58 -4.22
CA GLU A 139 7.10 -20.81 -4.97
C GLU A 139 8.49 -21.36 -4.58
N TRP A 140 9.47 -20.51 -4.45
CA TRP A 140 10.85 -20.91 -4.20
C TRP A 140 11.08 -21.33 -2.75
N MET A 141 10.76 -20.47 -1.78
CA MET A 141 10.93 -20.74 -0.35
C MET A 141 9.85 -21.68 0.18
N GLY A 142 8.69 -21.73 -0.44
CA GLY A 142 7.62 -22.69 -0.13
C GLY A 142 8.08 -24.15 -0.17
N LYS A 143 9.08 -24.48 -0.99
CA LYS A 143 9.66 -25.83 -1.03
C LYS A 143 10.29 -26.22 0.32
N ILE A 144 10.92 -25.28 1.03
CA ILE A 144 11.52 -25.49 2.35
C ILE A 144 10.41 -25.77 3.37
N TYR A 145 9.38 -24.91 3.39
CA TYR A 145 8.29 -25.04 4.36
C TYR A 145 7.46 -26.30 4.14
N ASN A 146 7.13 -26.60 2.88
CA ASN A 146 6.41 -27.84 2.51
C ASN A 146 7.22 -29.09 2.86
N PHE A 147 8.55 -29.07 2.63
CA PHE A 147 9.44 -30.15 3.04
C PHE A 147 9.41 -30.36 4.55
N LEU A 148 9.33 -29.31 5.34
CA LEU A 148 9.24 -29.35 6.80
C LEU A 148 7.80 -29.56 7.32
N GLY A 149 6.79 -29.65 6.43
CA GLY A 149 5.41 -29.98 6.80
C GLY A 149 4.54 -28.79 7.18
N LEU A 150 4.92 -27.56 6.78
CA LEU A 150 4.11 -26.35 6.87
C LEU A 150 3.46 -26.04 5.51
N THR A 151 2.33 -25.33 5.55
CA THR A 151 1.57 -24.88 4.36
C THR A 151 1.95 -23.47 3.98
N VAL A 152 1.93 -23.18 2.67
CA VAL A 152 2.27 -21.86 2.12
C VAL A 152 1.19 -21.39 1.18
N GLY A 153 0.73 -20.15 1.38
CA GLY A 153 -0.17 -19.43 0.50
C GLY A 153 0.50 -18.22 -0.13
N CYS A 154 -0.06 -17.72 -1.22
CA CYS A 154 0.36 -16.47 -1.86
C CYS A 154 -0.88 -15.64 -2.15
N VAL A 155 -0.83 -14.35 -1.80
CA VAL A 155 -1.90 -13.38 -2.05
C VAL A 155 -1.36 -12.33 -3.01
N THR A 156 -1.93 -12.31 -4.20
CA THR A 156 -1.65 -11.36 -5.27
C THR A 156 -2.95 -10.79 -5.80
N HIS A 157 -2.85 -9.77 -6.63
CA HIS A 157 -4.03 -9.16 -7.25
C HIS A 157 -4.90 -10.16 -8.04
N ALA A 158 -4.27 -11.14 -8.70
CA ALA A 158 -4.97 -12.12 -9.55
C ALA A 158 -5.74 -13.21 -8.78
N ILE A 159 -5.57 -13.32 -7.45
CA ILE A 159 -6.18 -14.37 -6.64
C ILE A 159 -7.40 -13.83 -5.91
N GLU A 160 -8.57 -14.44 -6.12
CA GLU A 160 -9.85 -13.97 -5.58
C GLU A 160 -10.63 -15.08 -4.85
N GLY A 161 -11.68 -14.70 -4.14
CA GLY A 161 -12.67 -15.60 -3.56
C GLY A 161 -12.11 -16.61 -2.57
N GLU A 162 -12.51 -17.89 -2.71
CA GLU A 162 -12.12 -18.97 -1.81
C GLU A 162 -10.63 -19.30 -1.87
N ASP A 163 -9.98 -19.13 -3.02
CA ASP A 163 -8.53 -19.37 -3.14
C ASP A 163 -7.74 -18.35 -2.34
N ARG A 164 -8.18 -17.09 -2.33
CA ARG A 164 -7.59 -16.03 -1.50
C ARG A 164 -7.74 -16.33 -0.01
N LYS A 165 -8.91 -16.76 0.40
CA LYS A 165 -9.20 -17.19 1.78
C LYS A 165 -8.37 -18.41 2.18
N ALA A 166 -8.23 -19.39 1.27
CA ALA A 166 -7.38 -20.56 1.49
C ALA A 166 -5.90 -20.17 1.67
N ALA A 167 -5.39 -19.16 0.92
CA ALA A 167 -4.03 -18.67 1.07
C ALA A 167 -3.78 -18.07 2.46
N TYR A 168 -4.72 -17.31 3.02
CA TYR A 168 -4.60 -16.79 4.40
C TYR A 168 -4.70 -17.86 5.48
N ARG A 169 -5.32 -19.00 5.21
CA ARG A 169 -5.41 -20.14 6.16
C ARG A 169 -4.12 -20.96 6.25
N CYS A 170 -3.18 -20.76 5.33
CA CYS A 170 -1.87 -21.41 5.39
C CYS A 170 -1.05 -20.95 6.61
N ASP A 171 -0.06 -21.74 7.01
CA ASP A 171 0.86 -21.40 8.12
C ASP A 171 1.68 -20.15 7.79
N ILE A 172 2.06 -19.97 6.52
CA ILE A 172 2.84 -18.83 6.01
C ILE A 172 2.14 -18.30 4.76
N THR A 173 1.89 -16.99 4.70
CA THR A 173 1.28 -16.32 3.55
C THR A 173 2.20 -15.24 3.01
N TYR A 174 2.61 -15.39 1.75
CA TYR A 174 3.30 -14.35 1.00
C TYR A 174 2.29 -13.43 0.34
N GLY A 175 2.64 -12.15 0.18
CA GLY A 175 1.77 -11.21 -0.54
C GLY A 175 2.39 -9.83 -0.65
N THR A 176 1.71 -8.93 -1.38
CA THR A 176 2.14 -7.55 -1.49
C THR A 176 1.60 -6.71 -0.33
N ASN A 177 2.34 -5.66 0.02
CA ASN A 177 1.97 -4.72 1.06
C ASN A 177 0.55 -4.17 0.88
N ASN A 178 0.19 -3.83 -0.35
CA ASN A 178 -1.12 -3.25 -0.68
C ASN A 178 -2.25 -4.26 -0.53
N GLU A 179 -2.06 -5.48 -1.02
CA GLU A 179 -3.11 -6.52 -0.95
C GLU A 179 -3.45 -6.87 0.50
N PHE A 180 -2.46 -7.01 1.37
CA PHE A 180 -2.71 -7.22 2.79
C PHE A 180 -3.51 -6.08 3.43
N GLY A 181 -3.18 -4.83 3.10
CA GLY A 181 -3.88 -3.68 3.64
C GLY A 181 -5.28 -3.50 3.04
N PHE A 182 -5.47 -3.75 1.74
CA PHE A 182 -6.80 -3.72 1.13
C PHE A 182 -7.70 -4.84 1.63
N ASP A 183 -7.17 -6.04 1.87
CA ASP A 183 -7.96 -7.13 2.46
C ASP A 183 -8.41 -6.81 3.87
N TYR A 184 -7.55 -6.17 4.68
CA TYR A 184 -7.96 -5.67 5.98
C TYR A 184 -9.13 -4.68 5.87
N LEU A 185 -9.08 -3.76 4.92
CA LEU A 185 -10.19 -2.82 4.72
C LEU A 185 -11.45 -3.54 4.24
N ARG A 186 -11.35 -4.51 3.30
CA ARG A 186 -12.47 -5.30 2.80
C ARG A 186 -13.11 -6.12 3.92
N ASP A 187 -12.31 -6.76 4.77
CA ASP A 187 -12.80 -7.55 5.91
C ASP A 187 -13.62 -6.71 6.91
N ASN A 188 -13.31 -5.41 7.00
CA ASN A 188 -14.09 -4.49 7.82
C ASN A 188 -15.32 -3.90 7.10
N MET A 189 -15.66 -4.40 5.90
CA MET A 189 -16.84 -4.02 5.13
C MET A 189 -17.79 -5.20 4.85
N VAL A 190 -17.41 -6.45 5.24
CA VAL A 190 -18.22 -7.65 5.03
C VAL A 190 -19.46 -7.66 5.92
N THR A 191 -20.51 -8.36 5.51
CA THR A 191 -21.76 -8.48 6.25
C THR A 191 -21.89 -9.79 7.04
N TYR A 192 -21.11 -10.80 6.71
CA TYR A 192 -21.12 -12.11 7.36
C TYR A 192 -19.73 -12.54 7.79
N GLU A 193 -19.60 -13.20 8.95
CA GLU A 193 -18.34 -13.73 9.46
C GLU A 193 -17.66 -14.68 8.45
N GLU A 194 -18.46 -15.43 7.72
CA GLU A 194 -17.98 -16.38 6.70
C GLU A 194 -17.28 -15.70 5.53
N GLU A 195 -17.51 -14.41 5.30
CA GLU A 195 -16.88 -13.62 4.24
C GLU A 195 -15.50 -13.08 4.65
N LEU A 196 -15.14 -13.15 5.92
CA LEU A 196 -13.84 -12.74 6.42
C LEU A 196 -12.72 -13.58 5.80
N ILE A 197 -11.70 -12.91 5.32
CA ILE A 197 -10.58 -13.50 4.59
C ILE A 197 -9.36 -13.65 5.49
N GLN A 198 -8.98 -12.57 6.20
CA GLN A 198 -7.79 -12.54 7.06
C GLN A 198 -8.05 -13.20 8.42
N ARG A 199 -6.98 -13.70 9.03
CA ARG A 199 -6.91 -14.09 10.44
C ARG A 199 -6.35 -12.93 11.27
N GLU A 200 -6.16 -13.16 12.58
CA GLU A 200 -5.45 -12.22 13.45
C GLU A 200 -4.06 -11.86 12.91
N LEU A 201 -3.69 -10.59 13.02
CA LEU A 201 -2.38 -10.06 12.58
C LEU A 201 -1.30 -10.42 13.61
N ASN A 202 -0.74 -11.63 13.50
CA ASN A 202 0.21 -12.17 14.46
C ASN A 202 1.65 -11.70 14.18
N PHE A 203 2.27 -12.13 13.08
CA PHE A 203 3.64 -11.77 12.75
C PHE A 203 3.80 -11.41 11.28
N ALA A 204 4.45 -10.27 11.01
CA ALA A 204 4.84 -9.87 9.67
C ALA A 204 6.34 -9.72 9.53
N ILE A 205 6.89 -10.23 8.43
CA ILE A 205 8.25 -9.99 7.96
C ILE A 205 8.15 -9.15 6.69
N VAL A 206 8.63 -7.92 6.75
CA VAL A 206 8.56 -6.98 5.62
C VAL A 206 9.88 -7.00 4.86
N ASP A 207 9.86 -7.51 3.62
CA ASP A 207 11.02 -7.42 2.72
C ASP A 207 11.08 -6.04 2.07
N GLU A 208 12.28 -5.51 1.92
CA GLU A 208 12.52 -4.12 1.49
C GLU A 208 11.73 -3.13 2.37
N VAL A 209 11.88 -3.30 3.68
CA VAL A 209 11.12 -2.58 4.72
C VAL A 209 11.19 -1.07 4.59
N ASP A 210 12.29 -0.53 4.10
CA ASP A 210 12.49 0.89 3.84
C ASP A 210 11.65 1.40 2.65
N SER A 211 11.36 0.58 1.66
CA SER A 211 10.41 0.95 0.61
C SER A 211 8.99 1.02 1.13
N ILE A 212 8.57 -0.06 1.80
CA ILE A 212 7.17 -0.21 2.20
C ILE A 212 6.82 0.75 3.35
N LEU A 213 7.65 0.80 4.40
CA LEU A 213 7.33 1.55 5.61
C LEU A 213 7.81 3.01 5.60
N ILE A 214 8.65 3.41 4.65
CA ILE A 214 9.13 4.80 4.51
C ILE A 214 8.63 5.42 3.20
N ASP A 215 9.00 4.87 2.03
CA ASP A 215 8.70 5.50 0.74
C ASP A 215 7.21 5.47 0.42
N GLU A 216 6.60 4.29 0.44
CA GLU A 216 5.18 4.11 0.12
C GLU A 216 4.25 4.59 1.25
N ALA A 217 4.78 4.77 2.47
CA ALA A 217 4.01 5.21 3.63
C ALA A 217 3.66 6.72 3.63
N ARG A 218 3.77 7.40 2.50
CA ARG A 218 3.35 8.80 2.32
C ARG A 218 1.85 8.92 2.03
N THR A 219 1.24 7.90 1.45
CA THR A 219 -0.18 7.88 1.07
C THR A 219 -0.91 6.76 1.79
N PRO A 220 -2.14 6.99 2.28
CA PRO A 220 -2.96 5.94 2.84
C PRO A 220 -3.48 4.99 1.76
N LEU A 221 -3.88 3.79 2.17
CA LEU A 221 -4.70 2.89 1.37
C LEU A 221 -6.15 3.36 1.46
N ILE A 222 -6.84 3.49 0.34
CA ILE A 222 -8.21 4.01 0.24
C ILE A 222 -9.04 3.08 -0.62
N ILE A 223 -10.19 2.63 -0.11
CA ILE A 223 -11.26 2.03 -0.91
C ILE A 223 -12.28 3.12 -1.19
N SER A 224 -12.58 3.32 -2.46
CA SER A 224 -13.50 4.35 -2.92
C SER A 224 -14.74 3.76 -3.59
N GLY A 225 -15.88 4.40 -3.39
CA GLY A 225 -17.15 4.12 -4.10
C GLY A 225 -17.53 5.26 -5.03
N GLN A 226 -18.64 5.10 -5.75
CA GLN A 226 -19.17 6.17 -6.62
C GLN A 226 -19.69 7.34 -5.77
N GLY A 227 -19.22 8.54 -6.07
CA GLY A 227 -19.66 9.80 -5.49
C GLY A 227 -20.55 10.61 -6.45
N VAL A 228 -20.62 11.91 -6.22
CA VAL A 228 -21.44 12.84 -6.99
C VAL A 228 -20.79 13.16 -8.35
N ASP A 229 -21.60 13.37 -9.38
CA ASP A 229 -21.12 13.80 -10.70
C ASP A 229 -20.88 15.33 -10.70
N SER A 230 -19.63 15.73 -10.58
CA SER A 230 -19.15 17.13 -10.60
C SER A 230 -18.35 17.48 -11.87
N SER A 231 -18.42 16.65 -12.91
CA SER A 231 -17.61 16.76 -14.13
C SER A 231 -17.64 18.15 -14.79
N GLY A 232 -18.79 18.84 -14.76
CA GLY A 232 -18.94 20.18 -15.32
C GLY A 232 -18.09 21.25 -14.65
N MET A 233 -17.90 21.18 -13.32
CA MET A 233 -17.13 22.15 -12.56
C MET A 233 -15.62 22.02 -12.83
N TYR A 234 -15.11 20.78 -12.98
CA TYR A 234 -13.71 20.56 -13.35
C TYR A 234 -13.36 21.13 -14.73
N VAL A 235 -14.26 20.99 -15.71
CA VAL A 235 -14.08 21.58 -17.05
C VAL A 235 -14.05 23.11 -16.98
N SER A 236 -14.96 23.71 -16.20
CA SER A 236 -15.02 25.17 -16.02
C SER A 236 -13.77 25.69 -15.30
N ALA A 237 -13.35 25.07 -14.21
CA ALA A 237 -12.13 25.43 -13.48
C ALA A 237 -10.87 25.27 -14.35
N ASN A 238 -10.76 24.19 -15.13
CA ASN A 238 -9.64 23.99 -16.06
C ASN A 238 -9.59 25.06 -17.15
N SER A 239 -10.76 25.48 -17.65
CA SER A 239 -10.86 26.55 -18.66
C SER A 239 -10.41 27.90 -18.09
N PHE A 240 -10.82 28.21 -16.86
CA PHE A 240 -10.39 29.40 -16.14
C PHE A 240 -8.87 29.40 -15.91
N VAL A 241 -8.32 28.33 -15.32
CA VAL A 241 -6.90 28.24 -14.96
C VAL A 241 -5.99 28.41 -16.17
N LYS A 242 -6.39 27.93 -17.35
CA LYS A 242 -5.63 28.12 -18.60
C LYS A 242 -5.53 29.59 -19.05
N THR A 243 -6.33 30.50 -18.51
CA THR A 243 -6.27 31.94 -18.83
C THR A 243 -5.28 32.70 -17.97
N LEU A 244 -4.79 32.11 -16.85
CA LEU A 244 -3.95 32.75 -15.87
C LEU A 244 -2.48 32.85 -16.29
N LEU A 245 -1.83 33.95 -15.89
CA LEU A 245 -0.43 34.24 -16.18
C LEU A 245 0.46 33.97 -14.95
N LYS A 246 1.57 33.25 -15.17
CA LYS A 246 2.56 32.98 -14.12
C LYS A 246 3.11 34.29 -13.55
N ASP A 247 3.38 34.31 -12.26
CA ASP A 247 3.95 35.40 -11.45
C ASP A 247 3.04 36.64 -11.30
N THR A 248 2.00 36.79 -12.13
CA THR A 248 0.96 37.81 -12.00
C THR A 248 -0.24 37.27 -11.26
N ASP A 249 -0.86 36.21 -11.79
CA ASP A 249 -2.15 35.70 -11.30
C ASP A 249 -1.96 34.51 -10.35
N TYR A 250 -0.86 33.78 -10.46
CA TYR A 250 -0.49 32.71 -9.53
C TYR A 250 1.02 32.61 -9.31
N LYS A 251 1.39 32.05 -8.15
CA LYS A 251 2.78 31.79 -7.76
C LYS A 251 2.99 30.32 -7.50
N ILE A 252 4.16 29.82 -7.94
CA ILE A 252 4.60 28.44 -7.68
C ILE A 252 5.76 28.51 -6.70
N ASP A 253 5.63 27.78 -5.58
CA ASP A 253 6.76 27.47 -4.72
C ASP A 253 7.26 26.06 -5.07
N GLU A 254 8.29 26.02 -5.91
CA GLU A 254 8.88 24.75 -6.37
C GLU A 254 9.49 23.94 -5.23
N LYS A 255 9.97 24.60 -4.17
CA LYS A 255 10.60 23.96 -3.02
C LYS A 255 9.59 23.19 -2.18
N ASP A 256 8.40 23.75 -1.99
CA ASP A 256 7.34 23.17 -1.20
C ASP A 256 6.28 22.48 -2.07
N ASN A 257 6.48 22.47 -3.41
CA ASN A 257 5.58 21.90 -4.41
C ASN A 257 4.13 22.41 -4.24
N GLN A 258 4.00 23.74 -4.02
CA GLN A 258 2.73 24.42 -3.80
C GLN A 258 2.47 25.46 -4.88
N ILE A 259 1.20 25.68 -5.17
CA ILE A 259 0.73 26.72 -6.08
C ILE A 259 -0.42 27.47 -5.42
N SER A 260 -0.43 28.78 -5.54
CA SER A 260 -1.49 29.63 -5.01
C SER A 260 -1.81 30.77 -5.94
N LEU A 261 -3.08 31.20 -5.97
CA LEU A 261 -3.47 32.44 -6.61
C LEU A 261 -2.88 33.65 -5.87
N THR A 262 -2.58 34.69 -6.63
CA THR A 262 -2.30 36.03 -6.09
C THR A 262 -3.61 36.78 -5.86
N ASP A 263 -3.56 37.96 -5.27
CA ASP A 263 -4.74 38.82 -5.12
C ASP A 263 -5.36 39.17 -6.49
N GLU A 264 -4.53 39.39 -7.51
CA GLU A 264 -4.98 39.60 -8.90
C GLU A 264 -5.65 38.35 -9.49
N GLY A 265 -5.10 37.16 -9.23
CA GLY A 265 -5.68 35.89 -9.66
C GLY A 265 -7.03 35.59 -9.00
N VAL A 266 -7.16 35.93 -7.71
CA VAL A 266 -8.43 35.84 -6.97
C VAL A 266 -9.47 36.76 -7.58
N ALA A 267 -9.13 38.03 -7.86
CA ALA A 267 -10.04 38.98 -8.48
C ALA A 267 -10.50 38.53 -9.89
N GLN A 268 -9.61 37.91 -10.67
CA GLN A 268 -9.99 37.32 -11.96
C GLN A 268 -10.93 36.11 -11.79
N CYS A 269 -10.70 35.27 -10.76
CA CYS A 269 -11.57 34.15 -10.42
C CYS A 269 -12.99 34.63 -10.07
N GLU A 270 -13.10 35.63 -9.20
CA GLU A 270 -14.37 36.25 -8.81
C GLU A 270 -15.12 36.83 -10.01
N GLN A 271 -14.41 37.48 -10.91
CA GLN A 271 -15.00 38.00 -12.14
C GLN A 271 -15.45 36.89 -13.11
N TYR A 272 -14.65 35.82 -13.27
CA TYR A 272 -14.93 34.75 -14.20
C TYR A 272 -16.15 33.92 -13.78
N PHE A 273 -16.28 33.65 -12.46
CA PHE A 273 -17.38 32.84 -11.92
C PHE A 273 -18.58 33.69 -11.42
N ASP A 274 -18.52 35.02 -11.53
CA ASP A 274 -19.57 35.97 -11.10
C ASP A 274 -19.89 35.82 -9.60
N ILE A 275 -18.84 35.72 -8.75
CA ILE A 275 -18.94 35.61 -7.29
C ILE A 275 -18.36 36.86 -6.61
N GLN A 276 -18.81 37.19 -5.39
CA GLN A 276 -18.36 38.37 -4.66
C GLN A 276 -17.11 38.14 -3.81
N ASN A 277 -16.92 36.93 -3.29
CA ASN A 277 -15.79 36.57 -2.42
C ASN A 277 -15.42 35.12 -2.62
N PHE A 278 -14.24 34.86 -3.19
CA PHE A 278 -13.72 33.52 -3.45
C PHE A 278 -13.44 32.71 -2.15
N SER A 279 -13.20 33.41 -1.04
CA SER A 279 -12.92 32.79 0.28
C SER A 279 -14.19 32.63 1.15
N ASP A 280 -15.37 32.90 0.63
CA ASP A 280 -16.62 32.72 1.35
C ASP A 280 -16.90 31.23 1.58
N PRO A 281 -17.42 30.83 2.75
CA PRO A 281 -17.83 29.42 3.00
C PRO A 281 -18.73 28.84 1.89
N ASP A 282 -19.63 29.63 1.32
CA ASP A 282 -20.52 29.20 0.25
C ASP A 282 -19.78 28.91 -1.08
N ASN A 283 -18.56 29.40 -1.26
CA ASN A 283 -17.71 29.19 -2.43
C ASN A 283 -16.56 28.20 -2.20
N MET A 284 -16.52 27.51 -1.06
CA MET A 284 -15.43 26.56 -0.74
C MET A 284 -15.29 25.44 -1.76
N GLU A 285 -16.39 24.97 -2.32
CA GLU A 285 -16.38 23.93 -3.34
C GLU A 285 -15.73 24.42 -4.65
N LEU A 286 -16.08 25.63 -5.09
CA LEU A 286 -15.44 26.25 -6.26
C LEU A 286 -13.94 26.49 -6.01
N ASN A 287 -13.58 26.96 -4.81
CA ASN A 287 -12.20 27.15 -4.40
C ASN A 287 -11.40 25.84 -4.52
N HIS A 288 -12.02 24.73 -4.09
CA HIS A 288 -11.43 23.42 -4.22
C HIS A 288 -11.16 23.05 -5.71
N TYR A 289 -12.15 23.17 -6.60
CA TYR A 289 -11.98 22.86 -8.04
C TYR A 289 -10.92 23.71 -8.71
N VAL A 290 -10.86 25.00 -8.41
CA VAL A 290 -9.84 25.92 -8.96
C VAL A 290 -8.45 25.54 -8.48
N ASN A 291 -8.28 25.24 -7.19
CA ASN A 291 -6.98 24.81 -6.65
C ASN A 291 -6.53 23.47 -7.25
N GLN A 292 -7.43 22.49 -7.43
CA GLN A 292 -7.06 21.23 -8.07
C GLN A 292 -6.72 21.42 -9.56
N ALA A 293 -7.43 22.29 -10.26
CA ALA A 293 -7.12 22.63 -11.65
C ALA A 293 -5.76 23.34 -11.79
N LEU A 294 -5.39 24.23 -10.86
CA LEU A 294 -4.06 24.85 -10.78
C LEU A 294 -2.96 23.79 -10.61
N ARG A 295 -3.14 22.89 -9.63
CA ARG A 295 -2.19 21.78 -9.38
C ARG A 295 -2.06 20.89 -10.60
N ALA A 296 -3.16 20.47 -11.20
CA ALA A 296 -3.17 19.62 -12.38
C ALA A 296 -2.43 20.23 -13.57
N ASN A 297 -2.64 21.53 -13.84
CA ASN A 297 -2.06 22.20 -15.02
C ASN A 297 -0.60 22.54 -14.85
N TYR A 298 -0.15 22.96 -13.66
CA TYR A 298 1.16 23.58 -13.47
C TYR A 298 2.13 22.79 -12.61
N LEU A 299 1.66 21.91 -11.72
CA LEU A 299 2.52 21.04 -10.90
C LEU A 299 2.62 19.63 -11.49
N MET A 300 1.50 19.04 -11.97
CA MET A 300 1.49 17.67 -12.48
C MET A 300 1.96 17.60 -13.92
N LYS A 301 2.98 16.81 -14.17
CA LYS A 301 3.64 16.67 -15.49
C LYS A 301 3.28 15.33 -16.13
N ARG A 302 2.81 15.39 -17.38
CA ARG A 302 2.61 14.19 -18.20
C ARG A 302 3.94 13.48 -18.46
N ASP A 303 3.92 12.16 -18.51
CA ASP A 303 5.08 11.25 -18.68
C ASP A 303 6.10 11.29 -17.52
N VAL A 304 5.78 12.00 -16.43
CA VAL A 304 6.54 12.03 -15.18
C VAL A 304 5.65 11.54 -14.02
N ASP A 305 4.55 12.25 -13.73
CA ASP A 305 3.64 11.94 -12.63
C ASP A 305 2.49 11.03 -13.07
N TYR A 306 2.14 11.06 -14.35
CA TYR A 306 1.08 10.23 -14.94
C TYR A 306 1.30 10.05 -16.45
N ILE A 307 0.71 9.00 -17.01
CA ILE A 307 0.61 8.80 -18.46
C ILE A 307 -0.87 8.77 -18.89
N VAL A 308 -1.11 9.00 -20.19
CA VAL A 308 -2.43 8.83 -20.81
C VAL A 308 -2.37 7.61 -21.72
N GLN A 309 -3.11 6.56 -21.37
CA GLN A 309 -3.18 5.32 -22.14
C GLN A 309 -4.66 4.93 -22.31
N ASP A 310 -5.07 4.55 -23.52
CA ASP A 310 -6.44 4.12 -23.86
C ASP A 310 -7.57 5.07 -23.43
N GLY A 311 -7.25 6.37 -23.31
CA GLY A 311 -8.20 7.41 -22.87
C GLY A 311 -8.35 7.49 -21.34
N GLU A 312 -7.48 6.85 -20.59
CA GLU A 312 -7.43 6.90 -19.12
C GLU A 312 -6.13 7.49 -18.62
N ILE A 313 -6.18 8.06 -17.41
CA ILE A 313 -5.00 8.56 -16.69
C ILE A 313 -4.47 7.44 -15.82
N LEU A 314 -3.20 7.06 -16.02
CA LEU A 314 -2.50 6.10 -15.17
C LEU A 314 -1.40 6.83 -14.40
N ILE A 315 -1.38 6.61 -13.08
CA ILE A 315 -0.38 7.21 -12.19
C ILE A 315 0.97 6.53 -12.41
N VAL A 316 2.03 7.32 -12.48
CA VAL A 316 3.41 6.82 -12.40
C VAL A 316 3.88 6.99 -10.95
N ASP A 317 4.28 5.91 -10.32
CA ASP A 317 4.83 5.97 -8.97
C ASP A 317 6.17 6.71 -8.96
N GLU A 318 6.26 7.77 -8.19
CA GLU A 318 7.44 8.64 -8.09
C GLU A 318 8.71 7.87 -7.68
N PHE A 319 8.56 6.82 -6.86
CA PHE A 319 9.69 6.07 -6.31
C PHE A 319 10.11 4.90 -7.17
N THR A 320 9.16 4.14 -7.66
CA THR A 320 9.43 2.93 -8.45
C THR A 320 9.43 3.19 -9.95
N GLY A 321 8.83 4.30 -10.38
CA GLY A 321 8.61 4.62 -11.79
C GLY A 321 7.68 3.63 -12.49
N ARG A 322 6.87 2.88 -11.74
CA ARG A 322 5.93 1.89 -12.25
C ARG A 322 4.54 2.49 -12.43
N LEU A 323 3.79 1.94 -13.37
CA LEU A 323 2.39 2.30 -13.54
C LEU A 323 1.56 1.69 -12.41
N MET A 324 0.74 2.54 -11.79
CA MET A 324 -0.17 2.15 -10.71
C MET A 324 -1.57 1.96 -11.29
N TYR A 325 -1.86 0.77 -11.77
CA TYR A 325 -3.19 0.45 -12.28
C TYR A 325 -4.25 0.53 -11.18
N GLY A 326 -5.43 1.08 -11.52
CA GLY A 326 -6.57 1.24 -10.64
C GLY A 326 -6.42 2.21 -9.48
N ARG A 327 -5.26 2.83 -9.30
CA ARG A 327 -5.09 3.93 -8.37
C ARG A 327 -5.48 5.26 -9.01
N ARG A 328 -6.04 6.15 -8.19
CA ARG A 328 -6.41 7.52 -8.59
C ARG A 328 -5.80 8.52 -7.63
N PHE A 329 -5.47 9.71 -8.12
CA PHE A 329 -5.14 10.82 -7.23
C PHE A 329 -6.37 11.20 -6.41
N SER A 330 -6.17 11.48 -5.14
CA SER A 330 -7.22 11.85 -4.19
C SER A 330 -7.70 13.29 -4.38
N ASN A 331 -8.78 13.64 -3.69
CA ASN A 331 -9.29 15.00 -3.54
C ASN A 331 -9.55 15.72 -4.89
N GLY A 332 -10.15 15.05 -5.87
CA GLY A 332 -10.49 15.66 -7.14
C GLY A 332 -9.31 15.96 -8.09
N LEU A 333 -8.05 15.72 -7.67
CA LEU A 333 -6.89 15.97 -8.52
C LEU A 333 -6.89 15.10 -9.78
N HIS A 334 -7.35 13.85 -9.67
CA HIS A 334 -7.45 12.96 -10.83
C HIS A 334 -8.42 13.50 -11.88
N GLN A 335 -9.60 13.94 -11.45
CA GLN A 335 -10.60 14.57 -12.31
C GLN A 335 -10.09 15.87 -12.94
N ALA A 336 -9.33 16.65 -12.18
CA ALA A 336 -8.69 17.85 -12.70
C ALA A 336 -7.63 17.54 -13.78
N ILE A 337 -6.91 16.42 -13.65
CA ILE A 337 -5.98 15.93 -14.69
C ILE A 337 -6.75 15.37 -15.89
N GLU A 338 -7.86 14.62 -15.67
CA GLU A 338 -8.75 14.17 -16.73
C GLU A 338 -9.29 15.36 -17.54
N ALA A 339 -9.69 16.45 -16.84
CA ALA A 339 -10.13 17.71 -17.49
C ALA A 339 -8.99 18.41 -18.27
N LYS A 340 -7.77 18.40 -17.72
CA LYS A 340 -6.57 18.97 -18.37
C LYS A 340 -6.26 18.27 -19.68
N GLU A 341 -6.28 16.93 -19.69
CA GLU A 341 -5.94 16.08 -20.84
C GLU A 341 -7.14 15.90 -21.80
N GLY A 342 -8.34 16.31 -21.41
CA GLY A 342 -9.56 16.21 -22.23
C GLY A 342 -10.06 14.79 -22.42
N VAL A 343 -9.75 13.90 -21.48
CA VAL A 343 -10.30 12.54 -21.41
C VAL A 343 -11.64 12.53 -20.69
N ASN A 344 -12.32 11.38 -20.64
CA ASN A 344 -13.62 11.28 -19.96
C ASN A 344 -13.44 11.47 -18.44
N ILE A 345 -14.10 12.50 -17.89
CA ILE A 345 -14.05 12.79 -16.45
C ILE A 345 -15.02 11.84 -15.74
N ARG A 346 -14.49 11.02 -14.86
CA ARG A 346 -15.29 10.11 -14.04
C ARG A 346 -15.85 10.86 -12.82
N ALA A 347 -17.00 10.41 -12.31
CA ALA A 347 -17.57 10.93 -11.06
C ALA A 347 -16.55 10.94 -9.93
N GLU A 348 -16.68 11.89 -9.02
CA GLU A 348 -15.88 11.89 -7.78
C GLU A 348 -16.10 10.58 -7.03
N SER A 349 -15.05 10.13 -6.37
CA SER A 349 -15.11 8.93 -5.55
C SER A 349 -15.29 9.32 -4.09
N LYS A 350 -16.30 8.74 -3.41
CA LYS A 350 -16.45 8.85 -1.96
C LYS A 350 -15.55 7.82 -1.28
N THR A 351 -14.81 8.22 -0.26
CA THR A 351 -13.99 7.31 0.54
C THR A 351 -14.89 6.40 1.37
N LEU A 352 -14.81 5.10 1.15
CA LEU A 352 -15.55 4.09 1.91
C LEU A 352 -14.75 3.59 3.12
N ALA A 353 -13.46 3.35 2.93
CA ALA A 353 -12.55 2.93 3.99
C ALA A 353 -11.13 3.42 3.69
N THR A 354 -10.38 3.71 4.73
CA THR A 354 -8.99 4.19 4.61
C THR A 354 -8.16 3.72 5.79
N ILE A 355 -6.87 3.47 5.54
CA ILE A 355 -5.86 3.24 6.58
C ILE A 355 -4.48 3.62 6.06
N THR A 356 -3.62 4.19 6.91
CA THR A 356 -2.21 4.38 6.56
C THR A 356 -1.44 3.06 6.70
N LEU A 357 -0.41 2.86 5.89
CA LEU A 357 0.48 1.70 6.01
C LEU A 357 1.10 1.63 7.42
N GLN A 358 1.44 2.80 7.99
CA GLN A 358 1.98 2.89 9.34
C GLN A 358 1.04 2.26 10.38
N ASN A 359 -0.23 2.66 10.39
CA ASN A 359 -1.19 2.14 11.34
C ASN A 359 -1.54 0.67 11.07
N TYR A 360 -1.62 0.27 9.80
CA TYR A 360 -1.86 -1.13 9.45
C TYR A 360 -0.77 -2.05 10.00
N TYR A 361 0.53 -1.76 9.73
CA TYR A 361 1.63 -2.62 10.19
C TYR A 361 1.84 -2.57 11.71
N ARG A 362 1.45 -1.49 12.38
CA ARG A 362 1.48 -1.40 13.86
C ARG A 362 0.44 -2.29 14.55
N MET A 363 -0.54 -2.81 13.83
CA MET A 363 -1.54 -3.74 14.36
C MET A 363 -0.99 -5.16 14.53
N TYR A 364 0.10 -5.52 13.85
CA TYR A 364 0.72 -6.83 14.06
C TYR A 364 1.26 -6.96 15.48
N GLN A 365 1.01 -8.11 16.12
CA GLN A 365 1.55 -8.39 17.45
C GLN A 365 3.09 -8.38 17.44
N LYS A 366 3.69 -8.77 16.29
CA LYS A 366 5.12 -8.75 16.06
C LYS A 366 5.40 -8.32 14.63
N LEU A 367 6.28 -7.33 14.49
CA LEU A 367 6.71 -6.79 13.20
C LEU A 367 8.22 -6.87 13.08
N SER A 368 8.72 -7.29 11.94
CA SER A 368 10.14 -7.27 11.62
C SER A 368 10.35 -6.89 10.15
N GLY A 369 11.57 -6.53 9.81
CA GLY A 369 11.86 -6.14 8.44
C GLY A 369 13.29 -6.42 8.02
N MET A 370 13.52 -6.46 6.72
CA MET A 370 14.85 -6.62 6.14
C MET A 370 15.02 -5.71 4.92
N THR A 371 16.21 -5.17 4.78
CA THR A 371 16.63 -4.36 3.62
C THR A 371 18.15 -4.22 3.59
N GLY A 372 18.70 -3.65 2.51
CA GLY A 372 20.13 -3.31 2.39
C GLY A 372 20.52 -1.96 2.97
N THR A 373 19.58 -1.11 3.42
CA THR A 373 19.77 0.34 3.58
C THR A 373 18.92 1.00 4.67
N ALA A 374 18.59 0.30 5.77
CA ALA A 374 17.70 0.84 6.83
C ALA A 374 18.39 1.81 7.80
N LYS A 375 19.69 1.70 8.01
CA LYS A 375 20.40 2.42 9.09
C LYS A 375 20.31 3.93 9.01
N THR A 376 20.13 4.49 7.82
CA THR A 376 19.97 5.94 7.62
C THR A 376 18.64 6.46 8.17
N GLU A 377 17.63 5.62 8.27
CA GLU A 377 16.26 5.93 8.71
C GLU A 377 15.93 5.28 10.07
N GLU A 378 16.93 4.86 10.84
CA GLU A 378 16.73 4.16 12.11
C GLU A 378 15.89 4.96 13.11
N ASP A 379 16.06 6.27 13.16
CA ASP A 379 15.31 7.14 14.06
C ASP A 379 13.82 7.10 13.73
N GLU A 380 13.46 7.08 12.42
CA GLU A 380 12.07 6.96 11.97
C GLU A 380 11.48 5.58 12.27
N PHE A 381 12.21 4.50 12.01
CA PHE A 381 11.77 3.15 12.36
C PHE A 381 11.51 2.98 13.85
N ARG A 382 12.33 3.62 14.68
CA ARG A 382 12.16 3.59 16.14
C ARG A 382 10.96 4.41 16.59
N ASP A 383 10.82 5.64 16.07
CA ASP A 383 9.76 6.58 16.48
C ASP A 383 8.36 6.08 16.07
N ILE A 384 8.23 5.51 14.86
CA ILE A 384 6.93 5.12 14.29
C ILE A 384 6.58 3.68 14.61
N TYR A 385 7.52 2.75 14.40
CA TYR A 385 7.25 1.30 14.45
C TYR A 385 7.87 0.60 15.66
N ASN A 386 8.60 1.33 16.51
CA ASN A 386 9.33 0.78 17.66
C ASN A 386 10.32 -0.33 17.28
N MET A 387 10.97 -0.21 16.11
CA MET A 387 11.92 -1.18 15.59
C MET A 387 13.35 -0.61 15.56
N ASP A 388 14.31 -1.35 16.09
CA ASP A 388 15.74 -1.05 15.95
C ASP A 388 16.34 -1.67 14.69
N VAL A 389 17.41 -1.06 14.18
CA VAL A 389 18.15 -1.56 13.01
C VAL A 389 19.45 -2.21 13.45
N VAL A 390 19.63 -3.48 13.12
CA VAL A 390 20.88 -4.21 13.30
C VAL A 390 21.55 -4.40 11.95
N VAL A 391 22.74 -3.81 11.79
CA VAL A 391 23.55 -3.98 10.59
C VAL A 391 24.31 -5.31 10.69
N VAL A 392 23.91 -6.27 9.87
CA VAL A 392 24.51 -7.60 9.80
C VAL A 392 25.78 -7.54 8.94
N PRO A 393 26.92 -8.11 9.38
CA PRO A 393 28.12 -8.14 8.55
C PRO A 393 27.90 -8.94 7.27
N THR A 394 28.64 -8.61 6.21
CA THR A 394 28.60 -9.36 4.95
C THR A 394 29.37 -10.67 5.06
N ASN A 395 28.93 -11.70 4.32
CA ASN A 395 29.57 -13.01 4.30
C ASN A 395 31.01 -12.94 3.76
N LEU A 396 31.21 -12.18 2.67
CA LEU A 396 32.52 -11.86 2.12
C LEU A 396 32.75 -10.35 2.17
N PRO A 397 34.02 -9.89 2.31
CA PRO A 397 34.33 -8.45 2.24
C PRO A 397 33.85 -7.81 0.95
N ILE A 398 33.32 -6.59 1.04
CA ILE A 398 32.92 -5.82 -0.13
C ILE A 398 34.15 -5.41 -0.94
N ALA A 399 34.26 -5.87 -2.20
CA ALA A 399 35.34 -5.56 -3.13
C ALA A 399 35.01 -4.38 -4.05
N ARG A 400 33.80 -3.83 -3.99
CA ARG A 400 33.36 -2.68 -4.81
C ARG A 400 34.13 -1.42 -4.41
N VAL A 401 34.52 -0.65 -5.45
CA VAL A 401 35.17 0.66 -5.28
C VAL A 401 34.15 1.77 -5.58
N ASP A 402 33.78 2.52 -4.54
CA ASP A 402 32.91 3.68 -4.67
C ASP A 402 33.78 4.93 -4.91
N LYS A 403 33.75 5.46 -6.16
CA LYS A 403 34.49 6.67 -6.57
C LYS A 403 33.82 7.92 -6.04
N GLN A 404 34.61 9.00 -5.94
CA GLN A 404 34.08 10.31 -5.60
C GLN A 404 33.12 10.81 -6.68
N ASP A 405 32.16 11.66 -6.26
CA ASP A 405 31.23 12.29 -7.18
C ASP A 405 31.96 13.23 -8.14
N ALA A 406 31.58 13.17 -9.42
CA ALA A 406 32.04 14.09 -10.45
C ALA A 406 30.98 15.21 -10.56
N VAL A 407 31.37 16.45 -10.19
CA VAL A 407 30.42 17.59 -10.12
C VAL A 407 30.72 18.54 -11.28
N TYR A 408 29.68 18.87 -12.05
CA TYR A 408 29.72 19.77 -13.21
C TYR A 408 28.94 21.06 -12.95
N ALA A 409 29.30 22.12 -13.64
CA ALA A 409 28.57 23.39 -13.55
C ALA A 409 27.18 23.26 -14.17
N HIS A 410 27.10 22.67 -15.36
CA HIS A 410 25.90 22.57 -16.18
C HIS A 410 25.51 21.12 -16.49
N GLU A 411 24.22 20.87 -16.69
CA GLU A 411 23.69 19.54 -17.07
C GLU A 411 24.25 19.06 -18.42
N SER A 412 24.49 19.97 -19.37
CA SER A 412 25.07 19.65 -20.69
C SER A 412 26.43 18.95 -20.57
N GLY A 413 27.33 19.49 -19.74
CA GLY A 413 28.62 18.91 -19.43
C GLY A 413 28.52 17.56 -18.73
N LYS A 414 27.61 17.47 -17.72
CA LYS A 414 27.33 16.24 -17.01
C LYS A 414 26.90 15.10 -17.94
N TYR A 415 25.91 15.33 -18.83
CA TYR A 415 25.43 14.29 -19.75
C TYR A 415 26.49 13.90 -20.79
N ALA A 416 27.27 14.85 -21.29
CA ALA A 416 28.39 14.55 -22.19
C ALA A 416 29.45 13.64 -21.50
N ALA A 417 29.78 13.93 -20.26
CA ALA A 417 30.71 13.15 -19.45
C ALA A 417 30.20 11.73 -19.15
N ILE A 418 28.92 11.59 -18.82
CA ILE A 418 28.26 10.28 -18.62
C ILE A 418 28.40 9.43 -19.89
N VAL A 419 28.03 9.98 -21.05
CA VAL A 419 28.10 9.26 -22.34
C VAL A 419 29.53 8.91 -22.70
N ASN A 420 30.52 9.77 -22.40
CA ASN A 420 31.94 9.48 -22.57
C ASN A 420 32.38 8.33 -21.65
N ARG A 421 31.97 8.35 -20.38
CA ARG A 421 32.31 7.29 -19.42
C ARG A 421 31.69 5.95 -19.80
N VAL A 422 30.43 5.93 -20.25
CA VAL A 422 29.76 4.71 -20.75
C VAL A 422 30.55 4.16 -21.97
N ALA A 423 30.94 5.00 -22.91
CA ALA A 423 31.71 4.58 -24.07
C ALA A 423 33.07 3.96 -23.66
N GLU A 424 33.82 4.62 -22.79
CA GLU A 424 35.11 4.13 -22.28
C GLU A 424 35.00 2.75 -21.62
N VAL A 425 34.00 2.57 -20.76
CA VAL A 425 33.78 1.33 -20.02
C VAL A 425 33.29 0.22 -20.96
N HIS A 426 32.39 0.54 -21.90
CA HIS A 426 31.89 -0.38 -22.91
C HIS A 426 33.00 -0.87 -23.86
N GLU A 427 33.91 0.00 -24.31
CA GLU A 427 35.05 -0.37 -25.12
C GLU A 427 35.99 -1.35 -24.42
N LYS A 428 36.13 -1.27 -23.09
CA LYS A 428 36.85 -2.24 -22.28
C LYS A 428 36.15 -3.60 -22.17
N GLY A 429 34.86 -3.64 -22.52
CA GLY A 429 34.00 -4.82 -22.38
C GLY A 429 33.38 -4.98 -20.98
N GLN A 430 33.56 -4.02 -20.08
CA GLN A 430 32.95 -4.04 -18.75
C GLN A 430 31.46 -3.71 -18.85
N PRO A 431 30.53 -4.46 -18.16
CA PRO A 431 29.12 -4.12 -18.16
C PRO A 431 28.85 -2.83 -17.38
N VAL A 432 27.87 -2.05 -17.87
CA VAL A 432 27.50 -0.74 -17.33
C VAL A 432 26.02 -0.69 -17.01
N LEU A 433 25.68 -0.24 -15.80
CA LEU A 433 24.32 0.13 -15.41
C LEU A 433 24.27 1.63 -15.15
N VAL A 434 23.48 2.34 -15.95
CA VAL A 434 23.24 3.78 -15.79
C VAL A 434 21.93 3.96 -15.03
N GLY A 435 22.01 4.49 -13.80
CA GLY A 435 20.83 4.82 -12.98
C GLY A 435 20.38 6.25 -13.24
N THR A 436 19.10 6.44 -13.61
CA THR A 436 18.48 7.74 -13.87
C THR A 436 17.30 7.94 -12.92
N ILE A 437 16.99 9.20 -12.58
CA ILE A 437 15.87 9.52 -11.68
C ILE A 437 14.52 9.63 -12.41
N SER A 438 14.54 9.92 -13.73
CA SER A 438 13.31 10.08 -14.52
C SER A 438 13.36 9.31 -15.83
N VAL A 439 12.17 9.05 -16.40
CA VAL A 439 12.01 8.45 -17.73
C VAL A 439 12.61 9.38 -18.79
N GLU A 440 12.42 10.69 -18.67
CA GLU A 440 12.92 11.70 -19.60
C GLU A 440 14.45 11.66 -19.71
N ILE A 441 15.17 11.64 -18.58
CA ILE A 441 16.63 11.54 -18.55
C ILE A 441 17.09 10.19 -19.14
N SER A 442 16.35 9.10 -18.88
CA SER A 442 16.68 7.79 -19.46
C SER A 442 16.58 7.78 -20.98
N GLU A 443 15.58 8.44 -21.55
CA GLU A 443 15.39 8.59 -22.99
C GLU A 443 16.45 9.53 -23.62
N LEU A 444 16.78 10.64 -22.94
CA LEU A 444 17.83 11.57 -23.38
C LEU A 444 19.18 10.86 -23.50
N ILE A 445 19.60 10.12 -22.47
CA ILE A 445 20.86 9.36 -22.49
C ILE A 445 20.78 8.26 -23.56
N SER A 446 19.65 7.56 -23.69
CA SER A 446 19.46 6.56 -24.75
C SER A 446 19.64 7.14 -26.14
N GLN A 447 19.09 8.34 -26.42
CA GLN A 447 19.27 9.01 -27.71
C GLN A 447 20.75 9.37 -27.98
N GLN A 448 21.47 9.84 -26.95
CA GLN A 448 22.90 10.17 -27.10
C GLN A 448 23.75 8.94 -27.32
N LEU A 449 23.48 7.82 -26.63
CA LEU A 449 24.18 6.55 -26.84
C LEU A 449 23.89 5.95 -28.24
N LYS A 450 22.65 6.07 -28.74
CA LYS A 450 22.26 5.67 -30.11
C LYS A 450 23.05 6.48 -31.16
N LYS A 451 23.22 7.78 -30.98
CA LYS A 451 24.01 8.63 -31.88
C LYS A 451 25.47 8.19 -31.94
N ARG A 452 26.03 7.60 -30.86
CA ARG A 452 27.37 7.04 -30.81
C ARG A 452 27.46 5.57 -31.27
N GLY A 453 26.36 4.95 -31.65
CA GLY A 453 26.31 3.56 -32.09
C GLY A 453 26.45 2.51 -30.97
N ILE A 454 26.32 2.90 -29.72
CA ILE A 454 26.40 1.98 -28.56
C ILE A 454 25.04 1.26 -28.38
N LYS A 455 25.08 -0.07 -28.50
CA LYS A 455 23.87 -0.90 -28.21
C LYS A 455 23.60 -0.90 -26.73
N HIS A 456 22.35 -0.67 -26.35
CA HIS A 456 21.96 -0.63 -24.96
C HIS A 456 20.47 -1.03 -24.79
N ASN A 457 20.12 -1.47 -23.60
CA ASN A 457 18.76 -1.72 -23.16
C ASN A 457 18.27 -0.57 -22.28
N VAL A 458 16.98 -0.23 -22.36
CA VAL A 458 16.35 0.78 -21.50
C VAL A 458 15.26 0.10 -20.68
N LEU A 459 15.34 0.28 -19.38
CA LEU A 459 14.42 -0.25 -18.39
C LEU A 459 13.73 0.92 -17.67
N ASN A 460 12.52 1.24 -18.06
CA ASN A 460 11.69 2.29 -17.48
C ASN A 460 10.22 1.86 -17.43
N ALA A 461 9.32 2.70 -16.90
CA ALA A 461 7.90 2.42 -16.76
C ALA A 461 7.20 1.95 -18.06
N LYS A 462 7.68 2.39 -19.22
CA LYS A 462 7.12 2.02 -20.54
C LYS A 462 7.47 0.60 -20.98
N HIS A 463 8.44 -0.07 -20.35
CA HIS A 463 8.99 -1.37 -20.77
C HIS A 463 9.09 -2.39 -19.63
N HIS A 464 8.21 -2.31 -18.66
CA HIS A 464 8.23 -3.15 -17.44
C HIS A 464 8.03 -4.66 -17.71
N GLU A 465 7.29 -5.04 -18.76
CA GLU A 465 7.04 -6.45 -19.11
C GLU A 465 8.32 -7.25 -19.41
N ARG A 466 9.37 -6.56 -19.88
CA ARG A 466 10.66 -7.17 -20.22
C ARG A 466 11.72 -6.98 -19.12
N GLU A 467 11.32 -6.49 -17.95
CA GLU A 467 12.24 -6.14 -16.85
C GLU A 467 13.14 -7.32 -16.47
N ALA A 468 12.57 -8.49 -16.23
CA ALA A 468 13.32 -9.69 -15.83
C ALA A 468 14.33 -10.13 -16.90
N GLU A 469 13.99 -10.03 -18.19
CA GLU A 469 14.88 -10.35 -19.31
C GLU A 469 16.06 -9.37 -19.39
N ILE A 470 15.80 -8.07 -19.29
CA ILE A 470 16.82 -7.02 -19.37
C ILE A 470 17.79 -7.13 -18.18
N VAL A 471 17.27 -7.37 -16.96
CA VAL A 471 18.10 -7.51 -15.75
C VAL A 471 18.98 -8.77 -15.83
N ALA A 472 18.44 -9.90 -16.36
CA ALA A 472 19.18 -11.14 -16.52
C ALA A 472 20.39 -10.97 -17.47
N GLU A 473 20.30 -10.09 -18.47
CA GLU A 473 21.36 -9.82 -19.43
C GLU A 473 22.30 -8.66 -19.02
N ALA A 474 21.93 -7.84 -18.01
CA ALA A 474 22.67 -6.64 -17.64
C ALA A 474 24.11 -6.88 -17.15
N GLY A 475 24.41 -8.08 -16.67
CA GLY A 475 25.75 -8.49 -16.20
C GLY A 475 26.66 -9.07 -17.29
N ARG A 476 26.24 -9.14 -18.55
CA ARG A 476 27.01 -9.72 -19.65
C ARG A 476 28.17 -8.81 -20.10
N LEU A 477 29.15 -9.41 -20.74
CA LEU A 477 30.32 -8.71 -21.26
C LEU A 477 29.90 -7.56 -22.21
N GLY A 478 30.30 -6.33 -21.87
CA GLY A 478 29.98 -5.14 -22.63
C GLY A 478 28.50 -4.74 -22.66
N ALA A 479 27.66 -5.31 -21.84
CA ALA A 479 26.25 -4.91 -21.75
C ALA A 479 26.13 -3.47 -21.24
N VAL A 480 25.25 -2.68 -21.85
CA VAL A 480 24.88 -1.34 -21.35
C VAL A 480 23.39 -1.31 -21.07
N THR A 481 23.04 -1.01 -19.83
CA THR A 481 21.64 -0.92 -19.40
C THR A 481 21.39 0.43 -18.77
N ILE A 482 20.36 1.14 -19.22
CA ILE A 482 19.85 2.35 -18.59
C ILE A 482 18.61 1.94 -17.78
N ALA A 483 18.60 2.24 -16.50
CA ALA A 483 17.47 1.92 -15.64
C ALA A 483 17.00 3.17 -14.88
N THR A 484 15.70 3.44 -14.90
CA THR A 484 15.12 4.41 -13.97
C THR A 484 15.15 3.86 -12.55
N ASN A 485 15.08 4.78 -11.61
CA ASN A 485 15.11 4.49 -10.17
C ASN A 485 14.24 3.26 -9.85
N MET A 486 14.74 2.32 -9.07
CA MET A 486 14.01 1.10 -8.62
C MET A 486 13.69 0.04 -9.70
N ALA A 487 13.80 0.29 -10.99
CA ALA A 487 13.61 -0.75 -11.99
C ALA A 487 14.61 -1.90 -11.77
N GLY A 488 14.12 -3.15 -11.73
CA GLY A 488 14.92 -4.34 -11.37
C GLY A 488 15.18 -4.50 -9.87
N ARG A 489 14.48 -3.79 -8.97
CA ARG A 489 14.57 -3.99 -7.51
C ARG A 489 14.11 -5.41 -7.14
N GLY A 490 14.80 -6.05 -6.19
CA GLY A 490 14.50 -7.44 -5.79
C GLY A 490 14.99 -8.50 -6.77
N THR A 491 15.62 -8.11 -7.90
CA THR A 491 16.28 -9.03 -8.83
C THR A 491 17.78 -8.82 -8.85
N ASP A 492 18.54 -9.93 -8.85
CA ASP A 492 19.98 -9.90 -8.82
C ASP A 492 20.56 -9.79 -10.25
N ILE A 493 21.57 -8.92 -10.43
CA ILE A 493 22.37 -8.86 -11.64
C ILE A 493 23.56 -9.81 -11.45
N ILE A 494 23.56 -10.90 -12.22
CA ILE A 494 24.61 -11.94 -12.17
C ILE A 494 25.65 -11.59 -13.24
N LEU A 495 26.92 -11.52 -12.83
CA LEU A 495 28.02 -11.28 -13.77
C LEU A 495 28.15 -12.44 -14.77
N GLY A 496 28.22 -12.11 -16.07
CA GLY A 496 28.22 -13.09 -17.17
C GLY A 496 26.84 -13.50 -17.67
N GLY A 497 25.75 -12.99 -17.06
CA GLY A 497 24.36 -13.35 -17.38
C GLY A 497 23.77 -14.41 -16.44
N ASN A 498 22.45 -14.65 -16.53
CA ASN A 498 21.73 -15.58 -15.67
C ASN A 498 21.43 -16.90 -16.39
N PRO A 499 22.15 -18.00 -16.07
CA PRO A 499 21.97 -19.30 -16.71
C PRO A 499 20.57 -19.92 -16.48
N GLU A 500 20.00 -19.70 -15.30
CA GLU A 500 18.67 -20.23 -14.97
C GLU A 500 17.57 -19.55 -15.80
N PHE A 501 17.70 -18.25 -16.02
CA PHE A 501 16.78 -17.52 -16.87
C PHE A 501 16.84 -17.98 -18.32
N GLU A 502 18.06 -18.19 -18.85
CA GLU A 502 18.24 -18.73 -20.21
C GLU A 502 17.67 -20.13 -20.35
N ALA A 503 17.92 -21.01 -19.37
CA ALA A 503 17.37 -22.36 -19.36
C ALA A 503 15.82 -22.33 -19.32
N ARG A 504 15.22 -21.47 -18.50
CA ARG A 504 13.76 -21.29 -18.42
C ARG A 504 13.17 -20.78 -19.75
N LYS A 505 13.85 -19.83 -20.39
CA LYS A 505 13.47 -19.28 -21.71
C LYS A 505 13.52 -20.37 -22.78
N GLU A 506 14.55 -21.22 -22.76
CA GLU A 506 14.69 -22.35 -23.69
C GLU A 506 13.61 -23.42 -23.43
N MET A 507 13.28 -23.73 -22.20
CA MET A 507 12.17 -24.63 -21.84
C MET A 507 10.83 -24.12 -22.37
N LYS A 508 10.53 -22.80 -22.17
CA LYS A 508 9.34 -22.19 -22.78
C LYS A 508 9.35 -22.29 -24.32
N ARG A 509 10.49 -22.06 -24.94
CA ARG A 509 10.63 -22.21 -26.42
C ARG A 509 10.37 -23.65 -26.90
N ARG A 510 10.64 -24.65 -26.06
CA ARG A 510 10.37 -26.07 -26.33
C ARG A 510 8.93 -26.47 -25.98
N GLU A 511 8.05 -25.51 -25.69
CA GLU A 511 6.61 -25.69 -25.42
C GLU A 511 6.30 -26.62 -24.24
N TYR A 512 7.12 -26.60 -23.18
CA TYR A 512 6.80 -27.27 -21.94
C TYR A 512 5.59 -26.62 -21.26
N THR A 513 4.71 -27.44 -20.69
CA THR A 513 3.48 -26.97 -20.05
C THR A 513 3.75 -26.09 -18.83
N PRO A 514 2.82 -25.22 -18.43
CA PRO A 514 2.97 -24.41 -17.21
C PRO A 514 3.26 -25.24 -15.96
N GLU A 515 2.65 -26.43 -15.85
CA GLU A 515 2.87 -27.37 -14.76
C GLU A 515 4.29 -27.93 -14.74
N GLN A 516 4.82 -28.33 -15.91
CA GLN A 516 6.20 -28.79 -16.08
C GLN A 516 7.18 -27.67 -15.76
N LEU A 517 6.88 -26.42 -16.17
CA LEU A 517 7.69 -25.24 -15.88
C LEU A 517 7.70 -24.88 -14.38
N ALA A 518 6.62 -25.09 -13.66
CA ALA A 518 6.55 -24.91 -12.22
C ALA A 518 7.35 -26.00 -11.47
N PHE A 519 7.28 -27.23 -11.93
CA PHE A 519 7.96 -28.36 -11.28
C PHE A 519 9.48 -28.42 -11.54
N MET A 520 9.97 -27.88 -12.68
CA MET A 520 11.37 -28.03 -13.12
C MET A 520 12.43 -27.53 -12.14
N THR A 521 12.11 -26.54 -11.29
CA THR A 521 13.03 -25.96 -10.31
C THR A 521 13.13 -26.75 -9.00
N GLY A 522 12.30 -27.80 -8.83
CA GLY A 522 12.27 -28.66 -7.63
C GLY A 522 13.41 -29.68 -7.57
N ILE A 523 13.76 -30.10 -6.35
CA ILE A 523 14.72 -31.20 -6.10
C ILE A 523 13.99 -32.52 -5.91
N THR A 524 12.79 -32.50 -5.36
CA THR A 524 11.96 -33.66 -5.07
C THR A 524 11.53 -34.37 -6.37
N LYS A 525 11.54 -35.68 -6.39
CA LYS A 525 11.03 -36.49 -7.52
C LYS A 525 9.51 -36.57 -7.44
N SER A 526 8.83 -36.37 -8.53
CA SER A 526 7.41 -36.64 -8.68
C SER A 526 7.18 -38.12 -9.03
N GLU A 527 6.00 -38.63 -8.78
CA GLU A 527 5.54 -39.90 -9.30
C GLU A 527 5.32 -39.87 -10.83
N ASP A 528 5.12 -38.68 -11.39
CA ASP A 528 4.96 -38.43 -12.82
C ASP A 528 6.33 -38.44 -13.54
N PRO A 529 6.54 -39.35 -14.49
CA PRO A 529 7.78 -39.42 -15.26
C PRO A 529 8.04 -38.17 -16.11
N GLU A 530 7.00 -37.52 -16.67
CA GLU A 530 7.12 -36.37 -17.56
C GLU A 530 7.62 -35.12 -16.80
N LEU A 531 7.15 -34.94 -15.58
CA LEU A 531 7.61 -33.87 -14.70
C LEU A 531 9.10 -34.06 -14.32
N ASN A 532 9.50 -35.32 -14.06
CA ASN A 532 10.91 -35.61 -13.76
C ASN A 532 11.81 -35.40 -14.99
N GLU A 533 11.36 -35.75 -16.19
CA GLU A 533 12.12 -35.51 -17.44
C GLU A 533 12.27 -34.02 -17.72
N ALA A 534 11.21 -33.23 -17.54
CA ALA A 534 11.25 -31.77 -17.66
C ALA A 534 12.28 -31.17 -16.70
N ARG A 535 12.27 -31.60 -15.43
CA ARG A 535 13.24 -31.15 -14.42
C ARG A 535 14.67 -31.54 -14.76
N ASP A 536 14.90 -32.79 -15.19
CA ASP A 536 16.25 -33.27 -15.53
C ASP A 536 16.78 -32.55 -16.77
N THR A 537 15.90 -32.23 -17.73
CA THR A 537 16.22 -31.41 -18.91
C THR A 537 16.59 -30.00 -18.50
N TYR A 538 15.81 -29.36 -17.60
CA TYR A 538 16.12 -28.03 -17.08
C TYR A 538 17.46 -27.99 -16.35
N LYS A 539 17.73 -28.94 -15.45
CA LYS A 539 19.02 -29.03 -14.74
C LYS A 539 20.19 -29.23 -15.69
N LYS A 540 19.98 -29.99 -16.76
CA LYS A 540 21.01 -30.16 -17.80
C LYS A 540 21.27 -28.86 -18.54
N LEU A 541 20.21 -28.15 -18.94
CA LEU A 541 20.33 -26.85 -19.60
C LEU A 541 21.02 -25.81 -18.70
N CYS A 542 20.65 -25.74 -17.42
CA CYS A 542 21.31 -24.84 -16.46
C CYS A 542 22.81 -25.11 -16.39
N LYS A 543 23.24 -26.38 -16.28
CA LYS A 543 24.66 -26.74 -16.27
C LYS A 543 25.39 -26.42 -17.57
N GLU A 544 24.71 -26.61 -18.71
CA GLU A 544 25.27 -26.28 -20.03
C GLU A 544 25.47 -24.77 -20.14
N TYR A 545 24.46 -23.95 -19.79
CA TYR A 545 24.58 -22.50 -19.81
C TYR A 545 25.56 -21.97 -18.76
N GLU A 546 25.61 -22.56 -17.56
CA GLU A 546 26.60 -22.20 -16.55
C GLU A 546 28.03 -22.42 -17.04
N ALA A 547 28.29 -23.58 -17.64
CA ALA A 547 29.61 -23.89 -18.23
C ALA A 547 29.96 -22.97 -19.38
N GLU A 548 28.98 -22.61 -20.22
CA GLU A 548 29.16 -21.65 -21.32
C GLU A 548 29.46 -20.23 -20.82
N ARG A 549 28.76 -19.80 -19.75
CA ARG A 549 28.88 -18.43 -19.18
C ARG A 549 30.05 -18.23 -18.24
N LYS A 550 30.58 -19.28 -17.63
CA LYS A 550 31.70 -19.21 -16.68
C LYS A 550 32.93 -18.45 -17.22
N PRO A 551 33.41 -18.66 -18.45
CA PRO A 551 34.55 -17.88 -19.00
C PRO A 551 34.19 -16.39 -19.16
N GLU A 552 32.94 -16.09 -19.55
CA GLU A 552 32.45 -14.70 -19.65
C GLU A 552 32.39 -14.04 -18.27
N GLN A 553 31.92 -14.76 -17.26
CA GLN A 553 31.85 -14.31 -15.87
C GLN A 553 33.25 -13.98 -15.32
N GLU A 554 34.22 -14.89 -15.51
CA GLU A 554 35.61 -14.68 -15.08
C GLU A 554 36.21 -13.46 -15.72
N LYS A 555 36.01 -13.28 -17.03
CA LYS A 555 36.47 -12.11 -17.79
C LYS A 555 35.84 -10.81 -17.31
N VAL A 556 34.53 -10.80 -17.02
CA VAL A 556 33.85 -9.62 -16.46
C VAL A 556 34.40 -9.29 -15.07
N LYS A 557 34.71 -10.29 -14.23
CA LYS A 557 35.34 -10.08 -12.91
C LYS A 557 36.77 -9.49 -13.07
N GLU A 558 37.54 -9.97 -14.02
CA GLU A 558 38.90 -9.42 -14.31
C GLU A 558 38.83 -7.97 -14.78
N LEU A 559 37.79 -7.58 -15.53
CA LEU A 559 37.55 -6.21 -16.00
C LEU A 559 37.04 -5.26 -14.92
N GLY A 560 36.80 -5.74 -13.68
CA GLY A 560 36.40 -4.94 -12.56
C GLY A 560 34.90 -5.07 -12.22
N GLY A 561 34.18 -6.07 -12.79
CA GLY A 561 32.79 -6.36 -12.49
C GLY A 561 31.81 -5.33 -13.08
N LEU A 562 30.65 -5.14 -12.46
CA LEU A 562 29.61 -4.20 -12.92
C LEU A 562 29.99 -2.76 -12.56
N CYS A 563 29.94 -1.86 -13.57
CA CYS A 563 30.13 -0.42 -13.39
C CYS A 563 28.76 0.26 -13.22
N ILE A 564 28.55 0.95 -12.10
CA ILE A 564 27.37 1.75 -11.81
C ILE A 564 27.66 3.22 -12.09
N ILE A 565 26.82 3.85 -12.89
CA ILE A 565 26.87 5.28 -13.18
C ILE A 565 25.54 5.88 -12.71
N GLY A 566 25.55 6.70 -11.64
CA GLY A 566 24.41 7.49 -11.23
C GLY A 566 24.40 8.84 -11.97
N THR A 567 23.31 9.22 -12.58
CA THR A 567 23.19 10.48 -13.35
C THR A 567 22.91 11.69 -12.47
N GLU A 568 22.47 11.45 -11.25
CA GLU A 568 22.16 12.44 -10.21
C GLU A 568 22.16 11.78 -8.85
N ARG A 569 22.16 12.58 -7.78
CA ARG A 569 21.87 12.12 -6.43
C ARG A 569 20.34 12.13 -6.20
N HIS A 570 19.86 11.06 -5.61
CA HIS A 570 18.46 10.96 -5.24
C HIS A 570 18.13 11.81 -4.00
N GLU A 571 16.86 12.01 -3.73
CA GLU A 571 16.38 12.71 -2.53
C GLU A 571 16.86 12.07 -1.22
N SER A 572 17.09 10.76 -1.22
CA SER A 572 17.56 10.01 -0.05
C SER A 572 18.88 9.29 -0.34
N ARG A 573 19.80 9.35 0.63
CA ARG A 573 21.08 8.61 0.61
C ARG A 573 20.86 7.10 0.53
N ARG A 574 19.76 6.63 1.04
CA ARG A 574 19.34 5.24 1.02
C ARG A 574 19.19 4.72 -0.41
N ILE A 575 18.52 5.49 -1.27
CA ILE A 575 18.31 5.14 -2.68
C ILE A 575 19.65 5.10 -3.44
N ASP A 576 20.54 6.05 -3.17
CA ASP A 576 21.91 6.03 -3.74
C ASP A 576 22.65 4.75 -3.34
N ASN A 577 22.54 4.34 -2.07
CA ASN A 577 23.16 3.12 -1.57
C ASN A 577 22.55 1.85 -2.18
N GLN A 578 21.23 1.85 -2.47
CA GLN A 578 20.57 0.76 -3.20
C GLN A 578 21.08 0.63 -4.64
N LEU A 579 21.26 1.77 -5.32
CA LEU A 579 21.84 1.77 -6.65
C LEU A 579 23.28 1.24 -6.64
N ARG A 580 24.15 1.74 -5.73
CA ARG A 580 25.50 1.21 -5.54
C ARG A 580 25.50 -0.29 -5.20
N GLY A 581 24.55 -0.73 -4.40
CA GLY A 581 24.39 -2.13 -3.96
C GLY A 581 24.05 -3.13 -5.08
N ARG A 582 23.79 -2.67 -6.30
CA ARG A 582 23.62 -3.56 -7.45
C ARG A 582 24.92 -4.16 -7.95
N ALA A 583 26.08 -3.56 -7.60
CA ALA A 583 27.42 -4.07 -7.89
C ALA A 583 28.15 -4.50 -6.61
N GLY A 584 29.13 -5.37 -6.72
CA GLY A 584 29.96 -5.83 -5.61
C GLY A 584 29.26 -6.81 -4.67
N ARG A 585 28.47 -7.75 -5.17
CA ARG A 585 27.72 -8.75 -4.42
C ARG A 585 28.58 -9.95 -4.11
N GLN A 586 28.42 -10.52 -2.92
CA GLN A 586 29.15 -11.74 -2.47
C GLN A 586 30.66 -11.68 -2.76
N GLY A 587 31.30 -10.53 -2.51
CA GLY A 587 32.72 -10.32 -2.74
C GLY A 587 33.14 -10.11 -4.19
N ASP A 588 32.21 -10.05 -5.15
CA ASP A 588 32.50 -9.72 -6.53
C ASP A 588 33.04 -8.29 -6.68
N PRO A 589 33.94 -8.02 -7.63
CA PRO A 589 34.39 -6.68 -7.92
C PRO A 589 33.26 -5.83 -8.51
N GLY A 590 33.40 -4.52 -8.41
CA GLY A 590 32.46 -3.55 -8.97
C GLY A 590 32.97 -2.13 -8.79
N GLU A 591 32.41 -1.19 -9.49
CA GLU A 591 32.67 0.24 -9.24
C GLU A 591 31.39 1.06 -9.30
N SER A 592 31.36 2.17 -8.57
CA SER A 592 30.26 3.12 -8.66
C SER A 592 30.77 4.56 -8.71
N GLN A 593 30.06 5.40 -9.46
CA GLN A 593 30.33 6.85 -9.51
C GLN A 593 29.04 7.60 -9.82
N PHE A 594 28.84 8.72 -9.13
CA PHE A 594 27.75 9.66 -9.43
C PHE A 594 28.29 10.87 -10.20
N PHE A 595 27.49 11.31 -11.20
CA PHE A 595 27.72 12.51 -12.00
C PHE A 595 26.62 13.50 -11.65
N ILE A 596 27.00 14.68 -11.19
CA ILE A 596 26.08 15.63 -10.57
C ILE A 596 26.27 16.99 -11.26
N SER A 597 25.18 17.71 -11.48
CA SER A 597 25.21 19.12 -11.89
C SER A 597 24.73 20.01 -10.72
N LEU A 598 25.16 21.24 -10.73
CA LEU A 598 24.64 22.27 -9.82
C LEU A 598 23.23 22.74 -10.21
N GLU A 599 22.81 22.43 -11.43
CA GLU A 599 21.47 22.67 -11.93
C GLU A 599 20.49 21.57 -11.53
N ASP A 600 20.98 20.39 -11.09
CA ASP A 600 20.14 19.30 -10.61
C ASP A 600 19.21 19.79 -9.48
N ASP A 601 17.97 19.35 -9.44
CA ASP A 601 16.94 19.84 -8.51
C ASP A 601 17.35 19.78 -7.05
N LEU A 602 18.02 18.71 -6.62
CA LEU A 602 18.55 18.59 -5.27
C LEU A 602 19.51 19.74 -4.92
N MET A 603 20.38 20.12 -5.85
CA MET A 603 21.36 21.17 -5.66
C MET A 603 20.74 22.55 -5.80
N ARG A 604 19.84 22.73 -6.76
CA ARG A 604 19.13 23.99 -7.02
C ARG A 604 18.23 24.39 -5.83
N LEU A 605 17.47 23.45 -5.30
CA LEU A 605 16.47 23.70 -4.26
C LEU A 605 17.07 23.69 -2.82
N PHE A 606 18.06 22.83 -2.56
CA PHE A 606 18.56 22.56 -1.20
C PHE A 606 20.06 22.83 -1.01
N GLY A 607 20.84 23.01 -2.09
CA GLY A 607 22.30 23.20 -2.05
C GLY A 607 22.78 24.53 -1.45
N GLY A 608 21.93 25.54 -1.45
CA GLY A 608 22.17 26.87 -0.85
C GLY A 608 22.99 27.83 -1.69
N GLU A 609 22.72 29.15 -1.56
CA GLU A 609 23.35 30.27 -2.31
C GLU A 609 24.88 30.33 -2.23
N LYS A 610 25.45 29.76 -1.15
CA LYS A 610 26.92 29.75 -0.99
C LYS A 610 27.63 28.90 -2.04
N MET A 611 26.97 27.84 -2.49
CA MET A 611 27.50 26.92 -3.50
C MET A 611 27.42 27.55 -4.87
N GLN A 612 26.32 28.20 -5.23
CA GLN A 612 26.19 28.91 -6.51
C GLN A 612 27.25 30.00 -6.64
N ARG A 613 27.48 30.81 -5.58
CA ARG A 613 28.54 31.85 -5.56
C ARG A 613 29.96 31.29 -5.62
N LEU A 614 30.18 30.04 -5.14
CA LEU A 614 31.50 29.40 -5.23
C LEU A 614 31.82 29.05 -6.68
N VAL A 615 30.86 28.52 -7.41
CA VAL A 615 31.02 28.12 -8.81
C VAL A 615 31.16 29.31 -9.74
N GLU A 616 30.36 30.35 -9.57
CA GLU A 616 30.49 31.61 -10.30
C GLU A 616 31.91 32.23 -10.15
N ARG A 617 32.57 32.01 -9.00
CA ARG A 617 33.91 32.48 -8.72
C ARG A 617 35.01 31.63 -9.32
N VAL A 618 34.79 30.32 -9.51
CA VAL A 618 35.81 29.39 -9.98
C VAL A 618 35.94 29.42 -11.52
N GLY A 619 34.91 29.89 -12.25
CA GLY A 619 34.96 30.13 -13.70
C GLY A 619 35.27 28.86 -14.49
N LEU A 620 34.55 27.76 -14.17
CA LEU A 620 34.74 26.44 -14.77
C LEU A 620 34.27 26.40 -16.22
N GLU A 621 35.04 25.72 -17.07
CA GLU A 621 34.58 25.28 -18.38
C GLU A 621 33.53 24.18 -18.26
N ASP A 622 32.59 24.11 -19.21
CA ASP A 622 31.40 23.21 -19.15
C ASP A 622 31.71 21.73 -18.98
N ASP A 623 32.91 21.29 -19.36
CA ASP A 623 33.38 19.90 -19.39
C ASP A 623 34.39 19.56 -18.27
N GLU A 624 34.76 20.50 -17.42
CA GLU A 624 35.63 20.23 -16.26
C GLU A 624 34.85 19.73 -15.05
N ALA A 625 35.21 18.54 -14.55
CA ALA A 625 34.67 17.99 -13.32
C ALA A 625 35.43 18.47 -12.09
N ILE A 626 34.71 18.86 -11.06
CA ILE A 626 35.31 19.14 -9.75
C ILE A 626 35.18 17.88 -8.87
N GLU A 627 36.30 17.26 -8.57
CA GLU A 627 36.40 16.22 -7.55
C GLU A 627 36.78 16.86 -6.21
N ALA A 628 35.84 17.42 -5.48
CA ALA A 628 36.11 18.04 -4.18
C ALA A 628 35.27 17.39 -3.07
N GLY A 629 35.91 16.77 -2.09
CA GLY A 629 35.27 16.18 -0.91
C GLY A 629 34.45 17.17 -0.05
N MET A 630 34.65 18.48 -0.27
CA MET A 630 33.83 19.54 0.35
C MET A 630 32.46 19.63 -0.33
N LEU A 631 32.36 19.37 -1.63
CA LEU A 631 31.12 19.35 -2.39
C LEU A 631 30.27 18.15 -2.01
N SER A 632 30.88 16.98 -1.88
CA SER A 632 30.17 15.76 -1.44
C SER A 632 29.51 15.93 -0.07
N LYS A 633 30.14 16.64 0.86
CA LYS A 633 29.50 16.97 2.16
C LYS A 633 28.31 17.93 2.03
N SER A 634 28.39 18.88 1.10
CA SER A 634 27.26 19.80 0.86
C SER A 634 26.08 19.09 0.23
N ILE A 635 26.33 18.16 -0.68
CA ILE A 635 25.31 17.29 -1.27
C ILE A 635 24.67 16.42 -0.20
N GLU A 636 25.47 15.77 0.65
CA GLU A 636 24.95 14.96 1.77
C GLU A 636 24.09 15.80 2.73
N ASN A 637 24.46 17.06 2.99
CA ASN A 637 23.66 17.95 3.82
C ASN A 637 22.36 18.39 3.13
N ALA A 638 22.35 18.53 1.79
CA ALA A 638 21.14 18.78 1.02
C ALA A 638 20.19 17.58 1.12
N GLN A 639 20.69 16.36 0.90
CA GLN A 639 19.91 15.13 1.07
C GLN A 639 19.32 15.02 2.49
N LYS A 640 20.11 15.26 3.55
CA LYS A 640 19.61 15.24 4.94
C LYS A 640 18.48 16.24 5.19
N LYS A 641 18.48 17.40 4.52
CA LYS A 641 17.38 18.35 4.63
C LYS A 641 16.10 17.84 3.96
N VAL A 642 16.25 17.21 2.78
CA VAL A 642 15.11 16.61 2.07
C VAL A 642 14.56 15.43 2.87
N GLU A 643 15.45 14.53 3.34
CA GLU A 643 15.07 13.40 4.22
C GLU A 643 14.29 13.91 5.44
N GLY A 644 14.79 14.95 6.11
CA GLY A 644 14.11 15.56 7.26
C GLY A 644 12.76 16.21 6.93
N LYS A 645 12.63 16.86 5.76
CA LYS A 645 11.35 17.40 5.27
C LYS A 645 10.36 16.27 5.03
N ASN A 646 10.78 15.22 4.31
CA ASN A 646 9.94 14.07 4.00
C ASN A 646 9.50 13.32 5.27
N PHE A 647 10.40 13.14 6.23
CA PHE A 647 10.05 12.62 7.56
C PHE A 647 9.00 13.47 8.26
N GLY A 648 9.17 14.82 8.23
CA GLY A 648 8.18 15.76 8.76
C GLY A 648 6.80 15.59 8.15
N ILE A 649 6.71 15.41 6.82
CA ILE A 649 5.45 15.18 6.09
C ILE A 649 4.81 13.86 6.55
N ARG A 650 5.57 12.75 6.59
CA ARG A 650 5.05 11.45 7.05
C ARG A 650 4.58 11.49 8.50
N LYS A 651 5.33 12.16 9.37
CA LYS A 651 4.95 12.36 10.78
C LYS A 651 3.66 13.17 10.92
N TYR A 652 3.50 14.20 10.10
CA TYR A 652 2.28 15.00 10.05
C TYR A 652 1.08 14.16 9.61
N VAL A 653 1.20 13.41 8.50
CA VAL A 653 0.14 12.50 8.04
C VAL A 653 -0.24 11.51 9.13
N LEU A 654 0.75 10.90 9.79
CA LEU A 654 0.52 9.95 10.88
C LEU A 654 -0.18 10.58 12.08
N GLN A 655 0.15 11.82 12.45
CA GLN A 655 -0.51 12.51 13.58
C GLN A 655 -2.02 12.64 13.36
N TYR A 656 -2.44 12.99 12.16
CA TYR A 656 -3.86 13.07 11.80
C TYR A 656 -4.52 11.69 11.71
N ASP A 657 -3.86 10.73 11.06
CA ASP A 657 -4.41 9.39 10.95
C ASP A 657 -4.46 8.64 12.29
N ASN A 658 -3.62 8.97 13.26
CA ASN A 658 -3.71 8.41 14.62
C ASN A 658 -5.03 8.78 15.32
N VAL A 659 -5.61 9.95 15.05
CA VAL A 659 -6.93 10.33 15.55
C VAL A 659 -7.98 9.44 14.92
N MET A 660 -7.96 9.35 13.60
CA MET A 660 -8.86 8.45 12.85
C MET A 660 -8.68 6.99 13.23
N ASN A 661 -7.45 6.56 13.49
CA ASN A 661 -7.18 5.16 13.85
C ASN A 661 -7.82 4.74 15.16
N LYS A 662 -7.80 5.59 16.19
CA LYS A 662 -8.49 5.34 17.47
C LYS A 662 -10.00 5.19 17.26
N GLN A 663 -10.59 6.04 16.44
CA GLN A 663 -12.01 5.99 16.09
C GLN A 663 -12.34 4.72 15.28
N ARG A 664 -11.48 4.38 14.31
CA ARG A 664 -11.56 3.16 13.50
C ARG A 664 -11.52 1.90 14.35
N GLU A 665 -10.62 1.82 15.33
CA GLU A 665 -10.52 0.68 16.25
C GLU A 665 -11.82 0.47 17.05
N ILE A 666 -12.48 1.55 17.46
CA ILE A 666 -13.77 1.49 18.17
C ILE A 666 -14.85 0.97 17.23
N ILE A 667 -15.01 1.57 16.06
CA ILE A 667 -16.06 1.21 15.08
C ILE A 667 -15.88 -0.21 14.56
N TYR A 668 -14.65 -0.57 14.15
CA TYR A 668 -14.37 -1.92 13.65
C TYR A 668 -14.46 -2.98 14.75
N GLY A 669 -14.16 -2.61 16.01
CA GLY A 669 -14.38 -3.45 17.17
C GLY A 669 -15.86 -3.72 17.41
N GLN A 670 -16.72 -2.69 17.37
CA GLN A 670 -18.18 -2.82 17.46
C GLN A 670 -18.73 -3.68 16.31
N ARG A 671 -18.27 -3.41 15.10
CA ARG A 671 -18.63 -4.17 13.90
C ARG A 671 -18.27 -5.65 14.03
N ARG A 672 -17.10 -5.94 14.55
CA ARG A 672 -16.63 -7.30 14.79
C ARG A 672 -17.49 -8.03 15.83
N MET A 673 -17.86 -7.37 16.92
CA MET A 673 -18.78 -7.95 17.92
C MET A 673 -20.12 -8.37 17.30
N VAL A 674 -20.65 -7.55 16.38
CA VAL A 674 -21.91 -7.86 15.66
C VAL A 674 -21.73 -9.08 14.74
N LEU A 675 -20.58 -9.22 14.07
CA LEU A 675 -20.26 -10.37 13.21
C LEU A 675 -20.05 -11.65 14.03
N ASP A 676 -19.38 -11.56 15.19
CA ASP A 676 -19.10 -12.71 16.07
C ASP A 676 -20.35 -13.25 16.81
N GLY A 677 -21.53 -12.64 16.58
CA GLY A 677 -22.82 -13.15 17.07
C GLY A 677 -23.10 -12.88 18.55
N VAL A 678 -22.61 -11.76 19.09
CA VAL A 678 -22.97 -11.28 20.45
C VAL A 678 -24.50 -11.09 20.55
N ASP A 679 -25.09 -11.26 21.74
CA ASP A 679 -26.51 -11.01 21.95
C ASP A 679 -26.89 -9.55 21.71
N LEU A 680 -27.34 -9.29 20.45
CA LEU A 680 -27.67 -7.95 19.98
C LEU A 680 -28.90 -7.38 20.68
N LYS A 681 -29.80 -8.22 21.19
CA LYS A 681 -30.97 -7.75 21.93
C LYS A 681 -30.57 -6.98 23.18
N GLU A 682 -29.70 -7.56 24.01
CA GLU A 682 -29.24 -6.93 25.25
C GLU A 682 -28.48 -5.62 24.92
N TYR A 683 -27.68 -5.63 23.84
CA TYR A 683 -26.93 -4.45 23.40
C TYR A 683 -27.86 -3.30 22.93
N ILE A 684 -28.91 -3.61 22.15
CA ILE A 684 -29.89 -2.63 21.65
C ILE A 684 -30.77 -2.10 22.82
N LEU A 685 -31.16 -2.95 23.75
CA LEU A 685 -31.86 -2.51 24.96
C LEU A 685 -30.97 -1.62 25.83
N GLY A 686 -29.67 -1.90 25.91
CA GLY A 686 -28.70 -1.01 26.55
C GLY A 686 -28.64 0.36 25.89
N MET A 687 -28.55 0.40 24.55
CA MET A 687 -28.59 1.65 23.77
C MET A 687 -29.89 2.43 24.04
N MET A 688 -31.05 1.73 24.11
CA MET A 688 -32.31 2.37 24.41
C MET A 688 -32.32 2.94 25.84
N GLY A 689 -31.73 2.22 26.80
CA GLY A 689 -31.57 2.71 28.17
C GLY A 689 -30.75 4.01 28.23
N GLU A 690 -29.63 4.06 27.51
CA GLU A 690 -28.80 5.27 27.44
C GLU A 690 -29.54 6.45 26.77
N LEU A 691 -30.35 6.20 25.73
CA LEU A 691 -31.19 7.23 25.12
C LEU A 691 -32.23 7.76 26.05
N VAL A 692 -32.93 6.90 26.85
CA VAL A 692 -33.88 7.33 27.87
C VAL A 692 -33.18 8.19 28.90
N ASP A 693 -32.02 7.77 29.41
CA ASP A 693 -31.22 8.56 30.35
C ASP A 693 -30.85 9.93 29.75
N GLY A 694 -30.36 9.97 28.52
CA GLY A 694 -29.99 11.20 27.82
C GLY A 694 -31.14 12.18 27.54
N ILE A 695 -32.38 11.68 27.42
CA ILE A 695 -33.59 12.49 27.24
C ILE A 695 -34.14 12.99 28.57
N VAL A 696 -34.15 12.12 29.59
CA VAL A 696 -34.79 12.39 30.89
C VAL A 696 -33.89 13.22 31.81
N ASP A 697 -32.58 12.87 31.89
CA ASP A 697 -31.67 13.51 32.84
C ASP A 697 -31.57 15.03 32.67
N PRO A 698 -31.47 15.63 31.47
CA PRO A 698 -31.42 17.11 31.33
C PRO A 698 -32.67 17.77 31.93
N VAL A 699 -33.84 17.20 31.77
CA VAL A 699 -35.09 17.77 32.25
C VAL A 699 -35.26 17.60 33.78
N THR A 700 -34.91 16.41 34.31
CA THR A 700 -34.99 16.13 35.75
C THR A 700 -33.91 16.83 36.56
N MET A 701 -32.76 17.18 35.96
CA MET A 701 -31.70 17.97 36.60
C MET A 701 -31.99 19.45 36.64
N GLU A 702 -32.88 19.99 35.79
CA GLU A 702 -33.30 21.40 35.83
C GLU A 702 -34.05 21.75 37.11
N SER A 703 -34.87 20.85 37.66
CA SER A 703 -35.57 21.04 38.93
C SER A 703 -35.66 19.71 39.75
N LYS A 704 -35.55 19.86 41.05
CA LYS A 704 -35.80 18.75 42.01
C LYS A 704 -37.27 18.42 42.21
N TYR A 705 -38.17 19.25 41.72
CA TYR A 705 -39.62 19.12 41.90
C TYR A 705 -40.20 18.54 40.60
N PRO A 706 -40.79 17.32 40.67
CA PRO A 706 -41.32 16.65 39.47
C PRO A 706 -42.44 17.43 38.78
N GLU A 707 -43.19 18.24 39.52
CA GLU A 707 -44.22 19.13 38.95
C GLU A 707 -43.69 20.22 38.02
N GLU A 708 -42.40 20.51 38.08
CA GLU A 708 -41.73 21.50 37.23
C GLU A 708 -41.06 20.86 36.01
N TRP A 709 -41.05 19.51 35.91
CA TRP A 709 -40.47 18.84 34.77
C TRP A 709 -41.32 19.00 33.53
N ASP A 710 -40.68 19.27 32.41
CA ASP A 710 -41.34 19.33 31.11
C ASP A 710 -41.55 17.91 30.51
N PHE A 711 -42.61 17.25 30.99
CA PHE A 711 -42.97 15.91 30.52
C PHE A 711 -43.29 15.90 29.00
N ASP A 712 -43.86 16.98 28.45
CA ASP A 712 -44.22 17.02 27.04
C ASP A 712 -42.95 16.98 26.19
N ARG A 713 -41.92 17.72 26.59
CA ARG A 713 -40.61 17.65 25.92
C ARG A 713 -40.01 16.25 25.94
N ILE A 714 -40.12 15.52 27.07
CA ILE A 714 -39.62 14.14 27.17
C ILE A 714 -40.43 13.23 26.23
N TYR A 715 -41.77 13.30 26.34
CA TYR A 715 -42.64 12.45 25.52
C TYR A 715 -42.52 12.73 24.02
N ASP A 716 -42.36 13.96 23.59
CA ASP A 716 -42.15 14.32 22.20
C ASP A 716 -40.80 13.76 21.68
N ALA A 717 -39.76 13.80 22.49
CA ALA A 717 -38.48 13.21 22.14
C ALA A 717 -38.54 11.68 22.02
N LEU A 718 -39.24 11.00 22.93
CA LEU A 718 -39.44 9.54 22.90
C LEU A 718 -40.37 9.11 21.73
N ASP A 719 -41.41 9.92 21.42
CA ASP A 719 -42.29 9.67 20.27
C ASP A 719 -41.54 9.77 18.91
N ASN A 720 -40.51 10.60 18.83
CA ASN A 720 -39.63 10.67 17.65
C ASN A 720 -38.79 9.38 17.44
N ILE A 721 -38.53 8.64 18.51
CA ILE A 721 -37.88 7.32 18.41
C ILE A 721 -38.94 6.28 17.99
N THR A 722 -39.97 6.08 18.78
CA THR A 722 -41.13 5.22 18.46
C THR A 722 -42.31 5.55 19.36
N PRO A 723 -43.50 5.86 18.84
CA PRO A 723 -44.67 6.11 19.65
C PRO A 723 -45.25 4.82 20.31
N ARG A 724 -44.74 3.64 19.95
CA ARG A 724 -45.23 2.35 20.42
C ARG A 724 -45.05 2.13 21.94
N TYR A 725 -44.05 2.80 22.56
CA TYR A 725 -43.87 2.66 24.02
C TYR A 725 -45.11 3.06 24.80
N ARG A 726 -45.98 3.91 24.26
CA ARG A 726 -47.25 4.32 24.84
C ARG A 726 -48.28 3.17 24.98
N GLU A 727 -48.07 2.07 24.26
CA GLU A 727 -48.88 0.84 24.39
C GLU A 727 -48.61 0.15 25.75
N ALA A 728 -47.39 0.29 26.27
CA ALA A 728 -46.96 -0.30 27.54
C ALA A 728 -46.89 0.70 28.70
N PHE A 729 -46.88 2.03 28.40
CA PHE A 729 -46.77 3.11 29.36
C PHE A 729 -47.80 4.20 29.06
N ALA A 730 -48.81 4.28 29.88
CA ALA A 730 -49.92 5.24 29.70
C ALA A 730 -49.62 6.66 30.24
N GLY A 731 -48.45 6.89 30.81
CA GLY A 731 -48.06 8.15 31.52
C GLY A 731 -48.57 8.14 32.96
N TYR A 732 -48.18 9.20 33.68
CA TYR A 732 -48.57 9.40 35.11
C TYR A 732 -49.73 10.37 35.24
N THR A 733 -50.59 10.12 36.21
CA THR A 733 -51.62 11.08 36.68
C THR A 733 -50.95 12.24 37.41
N ASP A 734 -51.65 13.38 37.55
CA ASP A 734 -51.09 14.55 38.24
C ASP A 734 -50.77 14.30 39.73
N GLU A 735 -51.42 13.31 40.36
CA GLU A 735 -51.11 12.90 41.74
C GLU A 735 -49.83 12.02 41.80
N GLU A 736 -49.61 11.16 40.83
CA GLU A 736 -48.41 10.33 40.73
C GLU A 736 -47.18 11.16 40.43
N LYS A 737 -47.26 12.20 39.57
CA LYS A 737 -46.19 13.13 39.25
C LYS A 737 -45.61 13.82 40.50
N LEU A 738 -46.43 14.12 41.51
CA LEU A 738 -45.98 14.82 42.71
C LEU A 738 -44.94 14.04 43.54
N ASN A 739 -44.94 12.73 43.44
CA ASN A 739 -44.06 11.85 44.22
C ASN A 739 -43.09 11.04 43.34
N LEU A 740 -42.93 11.42 42.09
CA LEU A 740 -42.09 10.70 41.13
C LEU A 740 -40.62 10.96 41.44
N ASP A 741 -39.82 9.93 41.41
CA ASP A 741 -38.35 10.03 41.43
C ASP A 741 -37.81 9.84 40.01
N GLY A 742 -36.79 10.62 39.66
CA GLY A 742 -36.19 10.61 38.30
C GLY A 742 -35.67 9.25 37.88
N ASP A 743 -35.09 8.47 38.81
CA ASP A 743 -34.58 7.14 38.52
C ASP A 743 -35.71 6.15 38.31
N SER A 744 -36.76 6.22 39.16
CA SER A 744 -37.97 5.38 38.98
C SER A 744 -38.67 5.68 37.65
N PHE A 745 -38.70 6.97 37.25
CA PHE A 745 -39.28 7.37 35.97
C PHE A 745 -38.50 6.78 34.78
N LYS A 746 -37.15 6.83 34.82
CA LYS A 746 -36.31 6.19 33.82
C LYS A 746 -36.53 4.67 33.74
N ASP A 747 -36.60 4.01 34.90
CA ASP A 747 -36.80 2.57 34.98
C ASP A 747 -38.16 2.16 34.41
N ASP A 748 -39.24 2.89 34.70
CA ASP A 748 -40.59 2.61 34.15
C ASP A 748 -40.61 2.80 32.62
N LEU A 749 -39.89 3.81 32.07
CA LEU A 749 -39.78 3.99 30.64
C LEU A 749 -38.94 2.86 29.99
N LYS A 750 -37.80 2.49 30.58
CA LYS A 750 -36.98 1.38 30.10
C LYS A 750 -37.74 0.07 30.04
N GLN A 751 -38.51 -0.23 31.11
CA GLN A 751 -39.40 -1.42 31.12
C GLN A 751 -40.51 -1.37 30.07
N ALA A 752 -41.05 -0.20 29.78
CA ALA A 752 -42.04 -0.03 28.73
C ALA A 752 -41.44 -0.32 27.34
N PHE A 753 -40.27 0.20 27.06
CA PHE A 753 -39.55 -0.08 25.81
C PHE A 753 -39.17 -1.55 25.68
N GLU A 754 -38.73 -2.20 26.76
CA GLU A 754 -38.43 -3.65 26.78
C GLU A 754 -39.67 -4.48 26.42
N LYS A 755 -40.84 -4.21 27.04
CA LYS A 755 -42.08 -4.89 26.74
C LYS A 755 -42.53 -4.76 25.28
N VAL A 756 -42.37 -3.57 24.72
CA VAL A 756 -42.68 -3.31 23.30
C VAL A 756 -41.70 -4.07 22.39
N TYR A 757 -40.44 -4.14 22.77
CA TYR A 757 -39.41 -4.89 22.01
C TYR A 757 -39.73 -6.40 22.05
N ASP A 758 -40.06 -6.95 23.24
CA ASP A 758 -40.44 -8.36 23.40
C ASP A 758 -41.69 -8.72 22.58
N ALA A 759 -42.68 -7.84 22.57
CA ALA A 759 -43.89 -8.02 21.77
C ALA A 759 -43.56 -8.07 20.27
N LYS A 760 -42.65 -7.21 19.81
CA LYS A 760 -42.19 -7.18 18.45
C LYS A 760 -41.36 -8.40 18.07
N GLU A 761 -40.48 -8.86 18.95
CA GLU A 761 -39.70 -10.09 18.73
C GLU A 761 -40.66 -11.30 18.63
N ALA A 762 -41.73 -11.35 19.44
CA ALA A 762 -42.74 -12.39 19.35
C ALA A 762 -43.53 -12.34 18.03
N GLU A 763 -43.76 -11.17 17.44
CA GLU A 763 -44.39 -10.97 16.13
C GLU A 763 -43.52 -11.45 14.96
N ILE A 764 -42.24 -11.13 14.96
CA ILE A 764 -41.29 -11.41 13.87
C ILE A 764 -40.72 -12.83 14.00
N GLY A 765 -40.49 -13.30 15.21
CA GLY A 765 -39.73 -14.51 15.53
C GLY A 765 -38.27 -14.21 15.91
N SER A 766 -37.77 -14.87 16.96
CA SER A 766 -36.48 -14.53 17.59
C SER A 766 -35.30 -14.65 16.62
N GLU A 767 -35.20 -15.72 15.83
CA GLU A 767 -34.13 -15.92 14.87
C GLU A 767 -34.13 -14.86 13.78
N GLN A 768 -35.28 -14.52 13.22
CA GLN A 768 -35.43 -13.49 12.20
C GLN A 768 -35.14 -12.10 12.77
N MET A 769 -35.50 -11.85 14.03
CA MET A 769 -35.24 -10.57 14.70
C MET A 769 -33.73 -10.37 14.89
N ARG A 770 -32.96 -11.39 15.30
CA ARG A 770 -31.47 -11.32 15.41
C ARG A 770 -30.83 -10.95 14.06
N GLU A 771 -31.34 -11.53 12.96
CA GLU A 771 -30.82 -11.22 11.62
C GLU A 771 -31.17 -9.77 11.20
N VAL A 772 -32.36 -9.29 11.52
CA VAL A 772 -32.76 -7.90 11.25
C VAL A 772 -31.91 -6.93 12.07
N GLU A 773 -31.69 -7.19 13.36
CA GLU A 773 -30.84 -6.39 14.23
C GLU A 773 -29.40 -6.30 13.67
N ARG A 774 -28.84 -7.45 13.29
CA ARG A 774 -27.50 -7.52 12.71
C ARG A 774 -27.39 -6.65 11.44
N MET A 775 -28.35 -6.77 10.53
CA MET A 775 -28.37 -6.00 9.29
C MET A 775 -28.55 -4.51 9.52
N ILE A 776 -29.43 -4.11 10.45
CA ILE A 776 -29.65 -2.70 10.80
C ILE A 776 -28.37 -2.13 11.42
N MET A 777 -27.81 -2.84 12.40
CA MET A 777 -26.60 -2.39 13.09
C MET A 777 -25.44 -2.14 12.12
N LEU A 778 -25.11 -3.14 11.28
CA LEU A 778 -24.04 -3.03 10.30
C LEU A 778 -24.29 -1.89 9.32
N ARG A 779 -25.51 -1.78 8.79
CA ARG A 779 -25.83 -0.74 7.80
C ARG A 779 -25.75 0.69 8.36
N VAL A 780 -26.27 0.89 9.56
CA VAL A 780 -26.25 2.22 10.21
C VAL A 780 -24.81 2.60 10.55
N VAL A 781 -24.05 1.68 11.16
CA VAL A 781 -22.64 1.91 11.50
C VAL A 781 -21.84 2.23 10.24
N ASP A 782 -21.98 1.44 9.16
CA ASP A 782 -21.22 1.65 7.92
C ASP A 782 -21.55 3.00 7.28
N ASN A 783 -22.82 3.36 7.18
CA ASN A 783 -23.22 4.64 6.58
C ASN A 783 -22.70 5.83 7.39
N ARG A 784 -22.88 5.84 8.71
CA ARG A 784 -22.44 6.94 9.57
C ARG A 784 -20.91 7.04 9.62
N TRP A 785 -20.22 5.90 9.61
CA TRP A 785 -18.76 5.89 9.55
C TRP A 785 -18.22 6.45 8.24
N MET A 786 -18.81 6.12 7.09
CA MET A 786 -18.43 6.69 5.79
C MET A 786 -18.67 8.21 5.74
N ASP A 787 -19.79 8.69 6.29
CA ASP A 787 -20.07 10.13 6.36
C ASP A 787 -19.08 10.84 7.30
N HIS A 788 -18.71 10.20 8.40
CA HIS A 788 -17.72 10.72 9.34
C HIS A 788 -16.31 10.81 8.73
N ILE A 789 -15.85 9.80 7.97
CA ILE A 789 -14.57 9.84 7.25
C ILE A 789 -14.53 11.08 6.35
N ASP A 790 -15.59 11.32 5.59
CA ASP A 790 -15.70 12.46 4.67
C ASP A 790 -15.66 13.80 5.43
N ALA A 791 -16.42 13.92 6.53
CA ALA A 791 -16.43 15.10 7.38
C ALA A 791 -15.04 15.37 8.03
N MET A 792 -14.33 14.33 8.43
CA MET A 792 -12.98 14.44 8.99
C MET A 792 -11.95 14.86 7.91
N ASP A 793 -12.09 14.41 6.68
CA ASP A 793 -11.23 14.85 5.56
C ASP A 793 -11.47 16.34 5.24
N GLN A 794 -12.73 16.81 5.29
CA GLN A 794 -13.07 18.23 5.16
C GLN A 794 -12.48 19.06 6.31
N LEU A 795 -12.61 18.60 7.55
CA LEU A 795 -12.01 19.25 8.71
C LEU A 795 -10.49 19.40 8.55
N LYS A 796 -9.81 18.34 8.10
CA LYS A 796 -8.36 18.33 7.87
C LYS A 796 -7.93 19.40 6.87
N THR A 797 -8.72 19.64 5.82
CA THR A 797 -8.40 20.63 4.79
C THR A 797 -8.42 22.05 5.36
N GLY A 798 -9.36 22.37 6.27
CA GLY A 798 -9.52 23.71 6.87
C GLY A 798 -8.69 23.99 8.11
N ILE A 799 -8.31 22.94 8.86
CA ILE A 799 -7.74 23.08 10.22
C ILE A 799 -6.36 23.77 10.24
N GLY A 800 -5.61 23.71 9.13
CA GLY A 800 -4.31 24.37 9.00
C GLY A 800 -4.34 25.89 9.27
N LEU A 801 -5.47 26.54 9.01
CA LEU A 801 -5.67 27.97 9.27
C LEU A 801 -5.64 28.31 10.77
N ARG A 802 -5.93 27.35 11.67
CA ARG A 802 -5.84 27.51 13.13
C ARG A 802 -4.41 27.84 13.59
N GLY A 803 -3.40 27.42 12.82
CA GLY A 803 -2.00 27.77 13.07
C GLY A 803 -1.72 29.29 13.04
N LEU A 804 -2.47 30.06 12.26
CA LEU A 804 -2.41 31.52 12.27
C LEU A 804 -2.89 32.11 13.60
N GLY A 805 -3.79 31.41 14.31
CA GLY A 805 -4.26 31.76 15.64
C GLY A 805 -3.39 31.23 16.80
N GLN A 806 -2.15 30.75 16.52
CA GLN A 806 -1.23 30.15 17.50
C GLN A 806 -1.77 28.89 18.19
N GLN A 807 -2.76 28.22 17.59
CA GLN A 807 -3.22 26.89 18.02
C GLN A 807 -2.47 25.82 17.23
N ASP A 808 -2.12 24.73 17.90
CA ASP A 808 -1.57 23.55 17.21
C ASP A 808 -2.67 22.90 16.38
N PRO A 809 -2.54 22.86 15.02
CA PRO A 809 -3.58 22.30 14.16
C PRO A 809 -3.89 20.82 14.45
N ALA A 810 -2.89 20.03 14.86
CA ALA A 810 -3.09 18.62 15.17
C ALA A 810 -3.91 18.43 16.46
N MET A 811 -3.69 19.28 17.48
CA MET A 811 -4.50 19.26 18.69
C MET A 811 -5.92 19.75 18.44
N ALA A 812 -6.09 20.79 17.61
CA ALA A 812 -7.41 21.29 17.23
C ALA A 812 -8.19 20.20 16.47
N TYR A 813 -7.55 19.55 15.51
CA TYR A 813 -8.14 18.42 14.78
C TYR A 813 -8.55 17.27 15.70
N ALA A 814 -7.72 16.92 16.68
CA ALA A 814 -8.05 15.87 17.63
C ALA A 814 -9.26 16.23 18.50
N SER A 815 -9.35 17.50 18.95
CA SER A 815 -10.45 17.97 19.81
C SER A 815 -11.78 18.07 19.03
N GLU A 816 -11.76 18.71 17.85
CA GLU A 816 -12.96 18.84 17.01
C GLU A 816 -13.41 17.49 16.48
N GLY A 817 -12.46 16.63 16.03
CA GLY A 817 -12.74 15.29 15.57
C GLY A 817 -13.30 14.35 16.67
N PHE A 818 -12.90 14.55 17.92
CA PHE A 818 -13.49 13.82 19.05
C PHE A 818 -14.95 14.20 19.24
N SER A 819 -15.29 15.50 19.22
CA SER A 819 -16.68 15.97 19.35
C SER A 819 -17.57 15.45 18.21
N MET A 820 -17.06 15.49 16.96
CA MET A 820 -17.78 14.93 15.80
C MET A 820 -17.99 13.42 15.92
N PHE A 821 -17.02 12.71 16.49
CA PHE A 821 -17.12 11.27 16.71
C PHE A 821 -18.17 10.92 17.79
N GLU A 822 -18.21 11.68 18.90
CA GLU A 822 -19.23 11.50 19.94
C GLU A 822 -20.65 11.75 19.37
N GLU A 823 -20.83 12.78 18.55
CA GLU A 823 -22.08 13.05 17.85
C GLU A 823 -22.48 11.89 16.93
N MET A 824 -21.54 11.39 16.11
CA MET A 824 -21.78 10.23 15.26
C MET A 824 -22.20 8.98 16.06
N ILE A 825 -21.54 8.70 17.19
CA ILE A 825 -21.92 7.55 18.06
C ILE A 825 -23.33 7.72 18.63
N SER A 826 -23.68 8.96 19.01
CA SER A 826 -25.05 9.28 19.48
C SER A 826 -26.08 9.05 18.37
N ASP A 827 -25.80 9.49 17.16
CA ASP A 827 -26.64 9.29 15.97
C ASP A 827 -26.82 7.80 15.64
N ILE A 828 -25.72 7.01 15.70
CA ILE A 828 -25.78 5.55 15.49
C ILE A 828 -26.75 4.91 16.49
N ARG A 829 -26.64 5.27 17.78
CA ARG A 829 -27.53 4.73 18.82
C ARG A 829 -28.99 5.05 18.53
N GLU A 830 -29.30 6.33 18.25
CA GLU A 830 -30.66 6.77 17.95
C GLU A 830 -31.22 6.07 16.71
N GLU A 831 -30.49 6.01 15.62
CA GLU A 831 -30.93 5.39 14.37
C GLU A 831 -31.11 3.88 14.50
N VAL A 832 -30.18 3.18 15.15
CA VAL A 832 -30.31 1.72 15.37
C VAL A 832 -31.55 1.42 16.17
N VAL A 833 -31.75 2.10 17.30
CA VAL A 833 -32.94 1.93 18.12
C VAL A 833 -34.19 2.24 17.31
N LYS A 834 -34.25 3.37 16.67
CA LYS A 834 -35.37 3.81 15.83
C LYS A 834 -35.75 2.80 14.76
N TYR A 835 -34.76 2.26 14.02
CA TYR A 835 -35.01 1.25 13.00
C TYR A 835 -35.45 -0.09 13.62
N CYS A 836 -34.83 -0.56 14.70
CA CYS A 836 -35.17 -1.82 15.35
C CYS A 836 -36.60 -1.79 15.92
N TYR A 837 -37.04 -0.67 16.45
CA TYR A 837 -38.42 -0.54 16.96
C TYR A 837 -39.49 -0.34 15.87
N ASN A 838 -39.14 0.22 14.71
CA ASN A 838 -40.11 0.60 13.66
C ASN A 838 -40.06 -0.31 12.42
N VAL A 839 -39.08 -1.24 12.28
CA VAL A 839 -39.00 -2.11 11.12
C VAL A 839 -40.24 -2.99 10.97
N THR A 840 -40.74 -3.14 9.76
CA THR A 840 -41.79 -4.09 9.39
C THR A 840 -41.27 -5.08 8.37
N VAL A 841 -41.28 -6.37 8.73
CA VAL A 841 -40.81 -7.42 7.82
C VAL A 841 -41.91 -7.78 6.84
N THR A 842 -41.76 -7.35 5.58
CA THR A 842 -42.64 -7.84 4.51
C THR A 842 -41.95 -9.04 3.87
N THR A 843 -42.64 -10.19 3.82
CA THR A 843 -42.13 -11.43 3.21
C THR A 843 -41.94 -11.35 1.71
N ARG A 844 -40.95 -10.56 1.26
CA ARG A 844 -40.38 -10.66 -0.07
C ARG A 844 -38.87 -10.80 0.11
N THR A 845 -38.44 -12.05 0.24
CA THR A 845 -37.03 -12.43 0.23
C THR A 845 -36.43 -12.24 -1.15
N GLU A 846 -36.08 -11.00 -1.51
CA GLU A 846 -35.01 -10.79 -2.49
C GLU A 846 -33.75 -10.43 -1.72
N ARG A 847 -32.75 -11.32 -1.78
CA ARG A 847 -31.45 -11.17 -1.14
C ARG A 847 -30.77 -9.90 -1.65
N THR A 848 -30.85 -8.83 -0.88
CA THR A 848 -30.11 -7.58 -1.12
C THR A 848 -28.60 -7.68 -0.84
N SER A 849 -28.12 -8.84 -0.37
CA SER A 849 -26.69 -9.11 -0.14
C SER A 849 -25.81 -9.06 -1.40
N ARG A 850 -26.43 -8.99 -2.61
CA ARG A 850 -25.71 -8.83 -3.87
C ARG A 850 -25.37 -7.39 -4.26
N ILE A 851 -25.92 -6.37 -3.59
CA ILE A 851 -25.78 -4.99 -4.07
C ILE A 851 -24.51 -4.35 -3.53
N LEU A 852 -24.16 -4.54 -2.27
CA LEU A 852 -22.89 -4.00 -1.72
C LEU A 852 -21.66 -4.81 -2.17
N SER A 853 -21.79 -6.14 -2.31
CA SER A 853 -20.71 -6.96 -2.88
C SER A 853 -20.56 -6.79 -4.39
N GLN A 854 -21.62 -6.42 -5.13
CA GLN A 854 -21.53 -6.06 -6.55
C GLN A 854 -21.10 -4.61 -6.78
N GLU A 855 -21.30 -3.69 -5.83
CA GLU A 855 -20.76 -2.32 -5.92
C GLU A 855 -19.31 -2.26 -5.45
N SER A 856 -18.90 -3.06 -4.47
CA SER A 856 -17.48 -3.21 -4.11
C SER A 856 -16.71 -4.07 -5.12
N SER A 857 -17.34 -5.00 -5.83
CA SER A 857 -16.73 -5.76 -6.93
C SER A 857 -16.83 -5.07 -8.29
N LYS A 858 -17.62 -3.99 -8.41
CA LYS A 858 -17.62 -3.10 -9.60
C LYS A 858 -16.67 -1.92 -9.49
N ALA A 859 -15.96 -1.79 -8.37
CA ALA A 859 -14.65 -1.12 -8.32
C ALA A 859 -13.59 -2.01 -9.01
N GLU A 860 -14.01 -2.69 -10.08
CA GLU A 860 -13.23 -3.64 -10.83
C GLU A 860 -12.32 -2.92 -11.81
N TYR A 861 -11.06 -3.21 -11.61
CA TYR A 861 -10.13 -3.45 -12.68
C TYR A 861 -10.75 -4.27 -13.82
N ARG A 862 -10.90 -3.66 -14.97
CA ARG A 862 -10.90 -4.37 -16.24
C ARG A 862 -9.46 -4.42 -16.73
N ASP A 863 -8.74 -5.48 -16.37
CA ASP A 863 -7.62 -5.94 -17.18
C ASP A 863 -8.17 -6.56 -18.46
N GLU A 864 -8.23 -5.76 -19.52
CA GLU A 864 -8.45 -6.24 -20.88
C GLU A 864 -7.13 -6.50 -21.62
N ASP A 865 -6.05 -6.90 -20.96
CA ASP A 865 -4.77 -7.14 -21.64
C ASP A 865 -3.98 -8.37 -21.15
N THR A 866 -4.66 -9.51 -20.97
CA THR A 866 -3.94 -10.81 -20.92
C THR A 866 -4.42 -11.82 -21.96
N ALA A 867 -4.97 -11.37 -23.08
CA ALA A 867 -5.35 -12.25 -24.19
C ALA A 867 -4.82 -11.74 -25.52
N ASN A 868 -3.49 -11.69 -25.68
CA ASN A 868 -2.86 -11.71 -27.01
C ASN A 868 -1.49 -12.37 -26.93
N GLY A 869 -1.47 -13.67 -26.60
CA GLY A 869 -0.45 -14.56 -27.11
C GLY A 869 -0.91 -15.05 -28.47
N PRO A 870 -0.04 -15.12 -29.48
CA PRO A 870 -0.38 -15.70 -30.77
C PRO A 870 -0.50 -17.22 -30.59
N ASP A 871 -1.70 -17.76 -30.58
CA ASP A 871 -2.10 -19.14 -30.81
C ASP A 871 -3.17 -19.63 -29.82
N ALA A 872 -4.38 -19.12 -30.01
CA ALA A 872 -5.56 -19.84 -29.56
C ALA A 872 -6.46 -20.04 -30.80
N ALA A 873 -6.73 -21.30 -31.10
CA ALA A 873 -7.68 -21.68 -32.13
C ALA A 873 -9.06 -21.07 -31.85
N PRO A 874 -9.87 -20.78 -32.88
CA PRO A 874 -11.15 -20.12 -32.69
C PRO A 874 -12.11 -21.03 -31.91
N GLU A 875 -12.40 -20.68 -30.67
CA GLU A 875 -13.58 -21.17 -29.98
C GLU A 875 -14.83 -20.59 -30.62
N GLU A 876 -15.79 -21.52 -30.89
CA GLU A 876 -17.09 -21.19 -31.47
C GLU A 876 -17.78 -20.04 -30.71
N GLU A 877 -18.10 -18.97 -31.43
CA GLU A 877 -18.95 -17.89 -30.95
C GLU A 877 -20.26 -18.45 -30.38
N LYS A 878 -20.41 -18.43 -29.08
CA LYS A 878 -21.72 -18.48 -28.44
C LYS A 878 -22.46 -17.21 -28.80
N HIS A 879 -23.30 -17.28 -29.79
CA HIS A 879 -24.27 -16.24 -30.12
C HIS A 879 -25.05 -15.86 -28.86
N GLN A 880 -24.81 -14.65 -28.34
CA GLN A 880 -25.77 -14.01 -27.45
C GLN A 880 -27.06 -13.78 -28.26
N GLU A 881 -28.12 -14.47 -27.87
CA GLU A 881 -29.45 -14.23 -28.41
C GLU A 881 -29.84 -12.77 -28.13
N THR A 882 -29.83 -12.00 -29.18
CA THR A 882 -30.39 -10.63 -29.18
C THR A 882 -31.86 -10.73 -28.82
N VAL A 883 -32.22 -10.17 -27.66
CA VAL A 883 -33.63 -10.07 -27.25
C VAL A 883 -34.35 -9.18 -28.22
N HIS A 884 -35.04 -9.77 -29.19
CA HIS A 884 -35.92 -9.08 -30.11
C HIS A 884 -37.14 -8.54 -29.35
N ARG A 885 -37.33 -7.21 -29.34
CA ARG A 885 -38.52 -6.59 -28.83
C ARG A 885 -39.74 -7.07 -29.65
N LYS A 886 -40.74 -7.58 -28.95
CA LYS A 886 -41.98 -8.10 -29.57
C LYS A 886 -42.87 -7.07 -30.30
N ALA A 887 -42.47 -5.79 -30.35
CA ALA A 887 -43.20 -4.76 -31.08
C ALA A 887 -42.25 -3.75 -31.74
N PRO A 888 -42.50 -3.30 -32.95
CA PRO A 888 -41.68 -2.28 -33.62
C PRO A 888 -41.78 -0.92 -32.89
N LYS A 889 -40.67 -0.17 -32.86
CA LYS A 889 -40.59 1.15 -32.24
C LYS A 889 -41.47 2.14 -33.04
N VAL A 890 -42.52 2.67 -32.41
CA VAL A 890 -43.41 3.66 -33.05
C VAL A 890 -42.67 4.98 -33.15
N GLY A 891 -42.51 5.49 -34.34
CA GLY A 891 -41.89 6.77 -34.62
C GLY A 891 -42.73 7.95 -34.12
N ARG A 892 -42.08 9.06 -33.76
CA ARG A 892 -42.73 10.26 -33.20
C ARG A 892 -43.86 10.83 -34.04
N ASN A 893 -43.80 10.61 -35.35
CA ASN A 893 -44.82 11.07 -36.32
C ASN A 893 -45.81 9.99 -36.79
N ASP A 894 -45.66 8.76 -36.35
CA ASP A 894 -46.53 7.64 -36.73
C ASP A 894 -47.90 7.73 -36.03
N PRO A 895 -48.94 7.09 -36.59
CA PRO A 895 -50.22 6.99 -35.91
C PRO A 895 -50.10 6.34 -34.54
N CYS A 896 -50.79 6.89 -33.55
CA CYS A 896 -50.69 6.36 -32.19
C CYS A 896 -51.35 4.98 -32.08
N PRO A 897 -50.69 3.98 -31.49
CA PRO A 897 -51.21 2.62 -31.36
C PRO A 897 -52.46 2.51 -30.47
N CYS A 898 -52.82 3.57 -29.75
CA CYS A 898 -54.05 3.59 -28.94
C CYS A 898 -55.35 3.76 -29.79
N GLY A 899 -55.25 3.85 -31.13
CA GLY A 899 -56.43 3.97 -32.01
C GLY A 899 -57.03 5.38 -32.09
N SER A 900 -56.41 6.41 -31.51
CA SER A 900 -56.97 7.78 -31.47
C SER A 900 -56.87 8.56 -32.78
N GLY A 901 -56.26 8.03 -33.83
CA GLY A 901 -56.02 8.69 -35.12
C GLY A 901 -55.06 9.87 -35.08
N LYS A 902 -54.46 10.19 -33.92
CA LYS A 902 -53.46 11.25 -33.75
C LYS A 902 -52.06 10.71 -33.89
N LYS A 903 -51.08 11.58 -34.28
CA LYS A 903 -49.66 11.21 -34.27
C LYS A 903 -49.21 10.89 -32.87
N TYR A 904 -48.28 9.91 -32.69
CA TYR A 904 -47.79 9.43 -31.40
C TYR A 904 -47.32 10.56 -30.47
N LYS A 905 -46.56 11.53 -30.97
CA LYS A 905 -46.11 12.74 -30.22
C LYS A 905 -47.23 13.63 -29.69
N ASN A 906 -48.42 13.55 -30.26
CA ASN A 906 -49.58 14.37 -29.88
C ASN A 906 -50.62 13.56 -29.07
N CYS A 907 -50.31 12.32 -28.70
CA CYS A 907 -51.16 11.40 -27.95
C CYS A 907 -50.37 10.72 -26.84
N CYS A 908 -50.15 9.41 -26.89
CA CYS A 908 -49.47 8.64 -25.82
C CYS A 908 -47.97 8.96 -25.66
N GLY A 909 -47.33 9.49 -26.71
CA GLY A 909 -45.92 9.94 -26.67
C GLY A 909 -45.74 11.44 -26.37
N ARG A 910 -46.71 12.11 -25.75
CA ARG A 910 -46.62 13.54 -25.41
C ARG A 910 -45.72 13.82 -24.21
N ASN A 911 -45.55 12.83 -23.32
CA ASN A 911 -44.78 12.89 -22.11
C ASN A 911 -43.68 11.78 -22.06
N ALA A 912 -43.31 11.21 -23.24
CA ALA A 912 -42.28 10.21 -23.40
C ALA A 912 -41.01 10.79 -24.09
#